data_b87109baa464e2beaae6044183fcfeb9
#
_entry.id   b87109baa464e2beaae6044183fcfeb9
#
_cell.length_a   1.000
_cell.length_b   1.000
_cell.length_c   1.000
_cell.angle_alpha   90.00
_cell.angle_beta   90.00
_cell.angle_gamma   90.00
#
_symmetry.space_group_name_H-M   'P 1'
#
loop_
_entity.id
_entity.type
_entity.pdbx_description
1 polymer ?
#
loop_
_entity_poly.entity_id
_entity_poly.type
_entity_poly.pdbx_seq_one_letter_code
_entity_poly.pdbx_strand_id
1 'polypeptide(L)'
;MQVALSTKTIRRLARISTWFAGLVFAAALSVAAEDSPVKTAPLRLRIEPAQNSAWPANVGAVEIAPCLNSPGPFGVFTAAGKPVAFQTYWSAGGEPSLVRFDTSGGASGYYLCFATNLPAAPGGWKPEAGVLVATRACARQPVNTLSQISQLLNTASPLQGRDYFPNIFQGINPFGPSSFYIASFTGWLCISNPGAYRFATLSTDASWLQIDDQTVAEWLGEHGYQGGRHGEHSGDIQLRAGLHRLDYTQIQFDGEAAAETAWQPPGASHFEVIPASAFVPVAKFRVTGFESATEPGPLYFEWRTAAQCALGDTMALRVRFHVVDNSQRRNYRWHFDDGAETTGMNPEHFFPQPGMRLVTLEAWQRGLCVATNTVRIRIAPNWLQRDSWREDIFNDAKIDFLQRDLNRTPARDLAAIIDLADRADDRELLTRAGEAMVRRAVEFKTAADGLTFYKLGIGFEHQGDTGDALAEKSFRLALAPDRGSSAIAEKVKLRLAGLLIHWSGNFDEAEKLLAGISGGNLTGDEKRLQRLLQGDLLLARGKIEAARRQYLAVGQRAGQGNFDAARAARLESANILIERGQFDDAQQALDWLEMEIPAERMSLDTGLLQIQLELQHKEFQRAFTGCRLLSPVAENEPRQSEILYATVESGLALGKTDDARRALTQLLKDFPYSEAAAKAKDKWP
;
A
#
# COMPACT_ATOMS: atom_id res chain seq x y z
N MET A 1 60.37 69.96 -44.48
CA MET A 1 60.64 68.78 -45.29
C MET A 1 59.64 67.71 -44.89
N GLN A 2 58.48 67.68 -45.58
CA GLN A 2 57.41 66.75 -45.38
C GLN A 2 57.72 65.46 -46.13
N VAL A 3 57.84 64.36 -45.43
CA VAL A 3 57.97 63.05 -46.05
C VAL A 3 56.54 62.42 -46.07
N ALA A 4 55.99 62.32 -47.26
CA ALA A 4 54.71 61.65 -47.52
C ALA A 4 54.90 60.13 -47.43
N LEU A 5 54.35 59.49 -46.45
CA LEU A 5 54.27 58.05 -46.42
C LEU A 5 53.15 57.51 -47.34
N SER A 6 53.58 56.62 -48.19
CA SER A 6 52.73 56.04 -49.24
C SER A 6 51.52 55.30 -48.74
N THR A 7 50.36 55.54 -49.33
CA THR A 7 49.07 54.91 -49.03
C THR A 7 49.06 53.35 -49.09
N LYS A 8 50.09 52.75 -49.71
CA LYS A 8 50.24 51.26 -49.75
C LYS A 8 50.76 50.68 -48.38
N THR A 9 51.56 51.45 -47.64
CA THR A 9 52.06 50.96 -46.31
C THR A 9 50.97 50.97 -45.23
N ILE A 10 50.07 51.95 -45.26
CA ILE A 10 48.96 52.06 -44.35
C ILE A 10 47.93 50.94 -44.54
N ARG A 11 47.68 50.54 -45.80
CA ARG A 11 46.77 49.39 -46.11
C ARG A 11 47.38 48.06 -45.73
N ARG A 12 48.67 47.86 -45.63
CA ARG A 12 49.32 46.64 -45.14
C ARG A 12 49.30 46.54 -43.65
N LEU A 13 49.46 47.59 -42.88
CA LEU A 13 49.43 47.65 -41.48
C LEU A 13 47.97 47.45 -40.94
N ALA A 14 47.00 48.05 -41.62
CA ALA A 14 45.58 47.84 -41.28
C ALA A 14 45.07 46.38 -41.54
N ARG A 15 45.66 45.69 -42.56
CA ARG A 15 45.33 44.24 -42.75
C ARG A 15 46.03 43.32 -41.80
N ILE A 16 47.17 43.64 -41.22
CA ILE A 16 47.85 42.83 -40.23
C ILE A 16 47.16 42.97 -38.88
N SER A 17 46.69 44.17 -38.49
CA SER A 17 45.92 44.34 -37.26
C SER A 17 44.55 43.67 -37.24
N THR A 18 43.83 43.60 -38.38
CA THR A 18 42.59 42.89 -38.53
C THR A 18 42.77 41.36 -38.55
N TRP A 19 43.90 40.85 -39.04
CA TRP A 19 44.20 39.42 -38.94
C TRP A 19 44.58 38.98 -37.54
N PHE A 20 45.34 39.79 -36.78
CA PHE A 20 45.67 39.49 -35.38
C PHE A 20 44.44 39.59 -34.45
N ALA A 21 43.55 40.56 -34.66
CA ALA A 21 42.28 40.63 -33.89
C ALA A 21 41.33 39.49 -34.24
N GLY A 22 41.25 39.05 -35.50
CA GLY A 22 40.46 37.89 -35.93
C GLY A 22 41.04 36.56 -35.42
N LEU A 23 42.37 36.40 -35.37
CA LEU A 23 43.01 35.20 -34.84
C LEU A 23 42.89 35.09 -33.28
N VAL A 24 42.99 36.20 -32.58
CA VAL A 24 42.80 36.21 -31.11
C VAL A 24 41.34 35.98 -30.76
N PHE A 25 40.40 36.52 -31.55
CA PHE A 25 38.95 36.21 -31.36
C PHE A 25 38.57 34.80 -31.74
N ALA A 26 39.14 34.24 -32.81
CA ALA A 26 38.91 32.85 -33.21
C ALA A 26 39.61 31.86 -32.27
N ALA A 27 40.81 32.20 -31.73
CA ALA A 27 41.46 31.37 -30.75
C ALA A 27 40.76 31.44 -29.38
N ALA A 28 40.19 32.58 -28.96
CA ALA A 28 39.42 32.73 -27.75
C ALA A 28 38.06 31.97 -27.85
N LEU A 29 37.44 31.92 -29.03
CA LEU A 29 36.23 31.14 -29.29
C LEU A 29 36.50 29.63 -29.41
N SER A 30 37.69 29.21 -29.89
CA SER A 30 38.03 27.79 -29.99
C SER A 30 38.52 27.21 -28.66
N VAL A 31 39.19 28.00 -27.81
CA VAL A 31 39.59 27.57 -26.46
C VAL A 31 38.37 27.47 -25.52
N ALA A 32 37.35 28.35 -25.70
CA ALA A 32 36.11 28.24 -24.96
C ALA A 32 35.22 27.05 -25.36
N ALA A 33 35.45 26.43 -26.53
CA ALA A 33 34.66 25.29 -27.00
C ALA A 33 35.24 23.92 -26.61
N GLU A 34 36.51 23.84 -26.20
CA GLU A 34 37.15 22.58 -25.77
C GLU A 34 36.93 22.25 -24.29
N ASP A 35 36.72 23.25 -23.42
CA ASP A 35 36.56 23.11 -21.99
C ASP A 35 35.10 23.25 -21.50
N SER A 36 34.13 23.05 -22.37
CA SER A 36 32.72 23.12 -21.95
C SER A 36 32.38 22.03 -20.92
N PRO A 37 31.79 22.38 -19.79
CA PRO A 37 31.36 21.39 -18.77
C PRO A 37 30.48 20.28 -19.33
N VAL A 38 29.74 20.52 -20.37
CA VAL A 38 28.94 19.52 -21.09
C VAL A 38 29.82 18.44 -21.76
N LYS A 39 31.09 18.73 -22.05
CA LYS A 39 32.04 17.75 -22.63
C LYS A 39 32.97 17.14 -21.58
N THR A 40 33.32 17.88 -20.55
CA THR A 40 34.40 17.54 -19.62
C THR A 40 33.92 17.10 -18.24
N ALA A 41 32.66 17.36 -17.85
CA ALA A 41 32.15 16.95 -16.55
C ALA A 41 32.19 15.42 -16.42
N PRO A 42 32.69 14.90 -15.26
CA PRO A 42 32.78 13.48 -15.00
C PRO A 42 31.44 12.75 -15.06
N LEU A 43 30.35 13.45 -14.76
CA LEU A 43 29.00 12.91 -14.74
C LEU A 43 28.02 13.94 -15.32
N ARG A 44 27.17 13.50 -16.22
CA ARG A 44 26.19 14.35 -16.92
C ARG A 44 24.84 13.68 -17.06
N LEU A 45 23.78 14.44 -16.78
CA LEU A 45 22.42 14.08 -17.12
C LEU A 45 21.96 14.97 -18.28
N ARG A 46 21.55 14.38 -19.37
CA ARG A 46 20.87 15.08 -20.47
C ARG A 46 19.40 15.19 -20.12
N ILE A 47 18.86 16.41 -20.21
CA ILE A 47 17.47 16.68 -19.93
C ILE A 47 16.79 17.33 -21.14
N GLU A 48 15.61 16.82 -21.46
CA GLU A 48 14.82 17.27 -22.60
C GLU A 48 13.36 17.52 -22.18
N PRO A 49 12.62 18.39 -22.90
CA PRO A 49 11.21 18.60 -22.62
C PRO A 49 10.43 17.28 -22.62
N ALA A 50 9.55 17.08 -21.63
CA ALA A 50 8.60 16.00 -21.65
C ALA A 50 7.59 16.20 -22.79
N GLN A 51 7.14 15.12 -23.41
CA GLN A 51 6.11 15.20 -24.46
C GLN A 51 4.87 15.91 -23.92
N ASN A 52 4.29 16.82 -24.70
CA ASN A 52 3.14 17.71 -24.40
C ASN A 52 3.42 18.98 -23.58
N SER A 53 4.66 19.39 -23.37
CA SER A 53 4.94 20.73 -22.84
C SER A 53 4.97 21.78 -23.98
N ALA A 54 3.80 22.12 -24.52
CA ALA A 54 3.68 23.04 -25.66
C ALA A 54 3.66 24.53 -25.27
N TRP A 55 4.12 24.91 -24.10
CA TRP A 55 4.02 26.28 -23.62
C TRP A 55 5.38 26.98 -23.64
N PRO A 56 5.45 28.24 -24.10
CA PRO A 56 6.62 29.05 -23.90
C PRO A 56 6.76 29.37 -22.42
N ALA A 57 7.53 28.54 -21.71
CA ALA A 57 7.76 28.70 -20.29
C ALA A 57 9.16 29.26 -20.06
N ASN A 58 9.29 30.17 -19.11
CA ASN A 58 10.58 30.71 -18.69
C ASN A 58 11.24 29.85 -17.61
N VAL A 59 10.55 28.84 -17.13
CA VAL A 59 11.01 27.93 -16.10
C VAL A 59 10.85 26.49 -16.57
N GLY A 60 11.95 25.75 -16.58
CA GLY A 60 11.98 24.30 -16.72
C GLY A 60 12.04 23.63 -15.34
N ALA A 61 11.40 22.49 -15.20
CA ALA A 61 11.45 21.67 -13.99
C ALA A 61 11.74 20.20 -14.37
N VAL A 62 12.71 19.58 -13.67
CA VAL A 62 13.06 18.16 -13.83
C VAL A 62 13.22 17.50 -12.48
N GLU A 63 12.72 16.27 -12.37
CA GLU A 63 12.96 15.40 -11.21
C GLU A 63 14.23 14.58 -11.45
N ILE A 64 15.08 14.49 -10.42
CA ILE A 64 16.31 13.73 -10.44
C ILE A 64 16.20 12.61 -9.42
N ALA A 65 16.27 11.37 -9.89
CA ALA A 65 16.22 10.19 -9.04
C ALA A 65 17.43 10.15 -8.06
N PRO A 66 17.27 9.62 -6.83
CA PRO A 66 18.32 9.54 -5.81
C PRO A 66 19.40 8.49 -6.12
N CYS A 67 19.49 8.01 -7.36
CA CYS A 67 20.52 7.09 -7.84
C CYS A 67 21.95 7.63 -7.74
N LEU A 68 22.08 8.95 -7.61
CA LEU A 68 23.35 9.63 -7.43
C LEU A 68 23.57 9.85 -5.95
N ASN A 69 24.33 8.97 -5.29
CA ASN A 69 24.70 9.12 -3.89
C ASN A 69 25.44 10.43 -3.67
N SER A 70 24.79 11.39 -3.01
CA SER A 70 25.31 12.74 -2.74
C SER A 70 25.92 13.36 -3.99
N PRO A 71 25.12 13.91 -4.91
CA PRO A 71 25.68 14.59 -6.05
C PRO A 71 26.54 15.74 -5.51
N GLY A 72 27.82 15.72 -5.83
CA GLY A 72 28.72 16.82 -5.55
C GLY A 72 28.20 18.12 -6.16
N PRO A 73 28.99 19.19 -6.16
CA PRO A 73 28.60 20.41 -6.85
C PRO A 73 28.14 20.11 -8.27
N PHE A 74 27.01 20.68 -8.67
CA PHE A 74 26.52 20.55 -10.03
C PHE A 74 26.05 21.90 -10.56
N GLY A 75 25.92 21.99 -11.88
CA GLY A 75 25.37 23.14 -12.58
C GLY A 75 24.45 22.71 -13.72
N VAL A 76 23.57 23.61 -14.13
CA VAL A 76 22.73 23.46 -15.31
C VAL A 76 23.34 24.23 -16.46
N PHE A 77 23.41 23.57 -17.62
CA PHE A 77 24.02 24.13 -18.82
C PHE A 77 23.13 23.89 -20.05
N THR A 78 23.12 24.82 -20.98
CA THR A 78 22.55 24.54 -22.32
C THR A 78 23.41 23.51 -23.04
N ALA A 79 22.90 22.88 -24.10
CA ALA A 79 23.67 21.98 -24.95
C ALA A 79 24.94 22.64 -25.56
N ALA A 80 24.95 23.98 -25.68
CA ALA A 80 26.13 24.76 -26.12
C ALA A 80 27.14 25.03 -24.99
N GLY A 81 26.90 24.55 -23.78
CA GLY A 81 27.78 24.74 -22.61
C GLY A 81 27.62 26.06 -21.89
N LYS A 82 26.61 26.88 -22.18
CA LYS A 82 26.35 28.13 -21.46
C LYS A 82 25.69 27.81 -20.09
N PRO A 83 26.22 28.37 -18.99
CA PRO A 83 25.62 28.18 -17.66
C PRO A 83 24.23 28.80 -17.57
N VAL A 84 23.32 28.13 -16.88
CA VAL A 84 21.92 28.50 -16.72
C VAL A 84 21.63 28.69 -15.24
N ALA A 85 20.85 29.69 -14.89
CA ALA A 85 20.38 29.91 -13.54
C ALA A 85 19.45 28.78 -13.10
N PHE A 86 19.60 28.31 -11.85
CA PHE A 86 18.77 27.21 -11.34
C PHE A 86 18.58 27.29 -9.82
N GLN A 87 17.54 26.59 -9.35
CA GLN A 87 17.26 26.35 -7.94
C GLN A 87 16.96 24.86 -7.74
N THR A 88 17.30 24.35 -6.56
CA THR A 88 17.10 22.94 -6.22
C THR A 88 16.33 22.76 -4.95
N TYR A 89 15.52 21.70 -4.94
CA TYR A 89 14.89 21.16 -3.75
C TYR A 89 15.34 19.70 -3.61
N TRP A 90 16.43 19.51 -2.87
CA TRP A 90 16.93 18.16 -2.60
C TRP A 90 16.01 17.44 -1.65
N SER A 91 15.70 16.17 -1.97
CA SER A 91 15.02 15.27 -1.08
C SER A 91 16.04 14.40 -0.34
N ALA A 92 15.91 14.32 0.98
CA ALA A 92 16.75 13.46 1.81
C ALA A 92 16.17 12.03 2.00
N GLY A 93 14.96 11.79 1.53
CA GLY A 93 14.15 10.61 1.90
C GLY A 93 14.04 9.51 0.85
N GLY A 94 14.95 9.40 -0.12
CA GLY A 94 14.83 8.42 -1.20
C GLY A 94 13.79 8.80 -2.27
N GLU A 95 13.33 10.04 -2.25
CA GLU A 95 12.45 10.64 -3.24
C GLU A 95 13.27 11.38 -4.30
N PRO A 96 12.74 11.55 -5.53
CA PRO A 96 13.38 12.40 -6.52
C PRO A 96 13.56 13.83 -6.02
N SER A 97 14.67 14.46 -6.41
CA SER A 97 14.94 15.87 -6.14
C SER A 97 14.45 16.72 -7.30
N LEU A 98 13.84 17.88 -7.01
CA LEU A 98 13.35 18.80 -8.03
C LEU A 98 14.41 19.86 -8.34
N VAL A 99 14.76 20.00 -9.63
CA VAL A 99 15.62 21.06 -10.15
C VAL A 99 14.79 21.98 -11.04
N ARG A 100 14.75 23.28 -10.74
CA ARG A 100 14.17 24.33 -11.57
C ARG A 100 15.27 25.13 -12.23
N PHE A 101 15.09 25.51 -13.48
CA PHE A 101 16.10 26.24 -14.24
C PHE A 101 15.48 27.20 -15.26
N ASP A 102 16.25 28.23 -15.63
CA ASP A 102 15.82 29.25 -16.59
C ASP A 102 15.82 28.72 -18.01
N THR A 103 14.66 28.74 -18.66
CA THR A 103 14.47 28.34 -20.06
C THR A 103 14.26 29.54 -20.99
N SER A 104 14.34 30.77 -20.50
CA SER A 104 14.11 32.00 -21.30
C SER A 104 15.06 32.13 -22.53
N GLY A 105 16.24 31.49 -22.45
CA GLY A 105 17.20 31.43 -23.53
C GLY A 105 16.81 30.57 -24.73
N GLY A 106 15.69 29.83 -24.69
CA GLY A 106 15.13 29.04 -25.78
C GLY A 106 16.01 27.88 -26.26
N ALA A 107 16.88 27.32 -25.43
CA ALA A 107 17.73 26.19 -25.81
C ALA A 107 16.88 24.91 -25.99
N SER A 108 17.23 24.10 -26.99
CA SER A 108 16.52 22.85 -27.31
C SER A 108 16.82 21.69 -26.39
N GLY A 109 17.85 21.80 -25.55
CA GLY A 109 18.24 20.78 -24.59
C GLY A 109 19.18 21.35 -23.54
N TYR A 110 19.19 20.69 -22.38
CA TYR A 110 20.00 21.09 -21.23
C TYR A 110 20.73 19.89 -20.65
N TYR A 111 21.76 20.18 -19.86
CA TYR A 111 22.55 19.20 -19.13
C TYR A 111 22.69 19.61 -17.67
N LEU A 112 22.56 18.64 -16.78
CA LEU A 112 23.08 18.75 -15.42
C LEU A 112 24.48 18.15 -15.40
N CYS A 113 25.49 18.97 -15.14
CA CYS A 113 26.89 18.57 -15.09
C CYS A 113 27.38 18.56 -13.65
N PHE A 114 27.93 17.44 -13.21
CA PHE A 114 28.46 17.25 -11.86
C PHE A 114 29.99 17.31 -11.87
N ALA A 115 30.55 18.35 -11.28
CA ALA A 115 32.00 18.55 -11.15
C ALA A 115 32.30 19.59 -10.05
N THR A 116 33.52 19.59 -9.54
CA THR A 116 33.96 20.54 -8.50
C THR A 116 34.25 21.94 -9.02
N ASN A 117 34.70 22.06 -10.30
CA ASN A 117 35.11 23.32 -10.92
C ASN A 117 34.14 23.68 -12.04
N LEU A 118 32.93 24.10 -11.69
CA LEU A 118 31.93 24.56 -12.66
C LEU A 118 31.87 26.09 -12.70
N PRO A 119 31.63 26.68 -13.89
CA PRO A 119 31.29 28.08 -14.00
C PRO A 119 30.10 28.43 -13.10
N ALA A 120 30.17 29.58 -12.44
CA ALA A 120 29.07 30.05 -11.60
C ALA A 120 27.79 30.25 -12.42
N ALA A 121 26.67 29.81 -11.88
CA ALA A 121 25.36 30.08 -12.46
C ALA A 121 25.07 31.58 -12.44
N PRO A 122 24.37 32.14 -13.44
CA PRO A 122 23.89 33.51 -13.42
C PRO A 122 23.07 33.78 -12.15
N GLY A 123 23.40 34.89 -11.46
CA GLY A 123 22.69 35.29 -10.24
C GLY A 123 21.39 36.06 -10.53
N GLY A 124 20.56 36.21 -9.50
CA GLY A 124 19.39 37.09 -9.54
C GLY A 124 18.11 36.52 -10.19
N TRP A 125 18.18 35.30 -10.73
CA TRP A 125 17.01 34.66 -11.33
C TRP A 125 16.00 34.20 -10.26
N LYS A 126 14.74 34.54 -10.49
CA LYS A 126 13.61 34.06 -9.68
C LYS A 126 12.64 33.28 -10.56
N PRO A 127 12.25 32.06 -10.16
CA PRO A 127 11.31 31.25 -10.96
C PRO A 127 9.87 31.77 -10.77
N GLU A 128 9.46 32.69 -11.62
CA GLU A 128 8.13 33.32 -11.60
C GLU A 128 7.19 32.55 -12.54
N ALA A 129 6.93 31.27 -12.23
CA ALA A 129 6.11 30.43 -13.09
C ALA A 129 5.46 29.27 -12.32
N GLY A 130 4.31 28.81 -12.85
CA GLY A 130 3.58 27.63 -12.40
C GLY A 130 2.89 27.78 -11.03
N VAL A 131 2.17 26.74 -10.63
CA VAL A 131 1.66 26.53 -9.28
C VAL A 131 2.43 25.38 -8.67
N LEU A 132 3.34 25.66 -7.76
CA LEU A 132 4.07 24.65 -7.01
C LEU A 132 3.23 24.22 -5.81
N VAL A 133 2.90 22.94 -5.76
CA VAL A 133 2.16 22.32 -4.65
C VAL A 133 3.14 21.52 -3.80
N ALA A 134 3.04 21.67 -2.49
CA ALA A 134 3.78 20.86 -1.52
C ALA A 134 2.85 20.41 -0.40
N THR A 135 2.86 19.13 -0.04
CA THR A 135 2.08 18.64 1.09
C THR A 135 2.96 18.08 2.21
N ARG A 136 2.46 18.23 3.44
CA ARG A 136 3.08 17.74 4.67
C ARG A 136 2.03 17.08 5.54
N ALA A 137 2.36 15.95 6.17
CA ALA A 137 1.46 15.38 7.17
C ALA A 137 1.36 16.30 8.39
N CYS A 138 0.22 16.34 9.05
CA CYS A 138 0.03 17.08 10.29
C CYS A 138 -0.84 16.29 11.29
N ALA A 139 -0.77 16.69 12.55
CA ALA A 139 -1.70 16.21 13.58
C ALA A 139 -2.87 17.20 13.71
N ARG A 140 -4.03 16.73 14.18
CA ARG A 140 -5.18 17.60 14.46
C ARG A 140 -4.82 18.57 15.57
N GLN A 141 -5.01 19.85 15.31
CA GLN A 141 -4.84 20.96 16.25
C GLN A 141 -5.88 22.05 15.92
N PRO A 142 -6.22 22.95 16.86
CA PRO A 142 -7.10 24.08 16.55
C PRO A 142 -6.54 24.96 15.42
N VAL A 143 -7.39 25.33 14.46
CA VAL A 143 -7.02 26.14 13.29
C VAL A 143 -7.96 27.33 13.09
N ASN A 144 -8.49 27.89 14.19
CA ASN A 144 -9.44 28.99 14.19
C ASN A 144 -8.78 30.38 14.04
N THR A 145 -7.46 30.45 14.17
CA THR A 145 -6.68 31.69 14.03
C THR A 145 -5.41 31.46 13.24
N LEU A 146 -4.90 32.50 12.55
CA LEU A 146 -3.63 32.44 11.83
C LEU A 146 -2.44 32.09 12.74
N SER A 147 -2.48 32.48 14.02
CA SER A 147 -1.46 32.13 15.00
C SER A 147 -1.40 30.61 15.26
N GLN A 148 -2.57 29.96 15.44
CA GLN A 148 -2.67 28.51 15.60
C GLN A 148 -2.17 27.77 14.35
N ILE A 149 -2.55 28.28 13.17
CA ILE A 149 -2.08 27.73 11.90
C ILE A 149 -0.57 27.87 11.75
N SER A 150 0.01 29.00 12.09
CA SER A 150 1.47 29.19 12.08
C SER A 150 2.17 28.20 13.01
N GLN A 151 1.60 27.92 14.18
CA GLN A 151 2.10 26.90 15.09
C GLN A 151 2.04 25.50 14.47
N LEU A 152 0.93 25.15 13.82
CA LEU A 152 0.76 23.87 13.13
C LEU A 152 1.78 23.72 11.99
N LEU A 153 2.01 24.75 11.18
CA LEU A 153 3.01 24.77 10.12
C LEU A 153 4.43 24.52 10.65
N ASN A 154 4.77 25.10 11.82
CA ASN A 154 6.07 24.91 12.46
C ASN A 154 6.27 23.50 13.03
N THR A 155 5.18 22.81 13.37
CA THR A 155 5.20 21.45 13.92
C THR A 155 4.90 20.37 12.90
N ALA A 156 4.57 20.75 11.66
CA ALA A 156 4.22 19.81 10.59
C ALA A 156 5.37 18.84 10.29
N SER A 157 4.97 17.60 9.98
CA SER A 157 5.89 16.52 9.62
C SER A 157 6.70 16.84 8.35
N PRO A 158 7.69 16.01 8.01
CA PRO A 158 8.45 16.14 6.77
C PRO A 158 7.55 16.20 5.53
N LEU A 159 8.09 16.74 4.47
CA LEU A 159 7.45 16.85 3.17
C LEU A 159 7.00 15.46 2.68
N GLN A 160 5.73 15.34 2.27
CA GLN A 160 5.20 14.15 1.63
C GLN A 160 5.56 14.12 0.14
N GLY A 161 5.49 15.26 -0.52
CA GLY A 161 5.89 15.44 -1.90
C GLY A 161 5.62 16.85 -2.39
N ARG A 162 6.10 17.16 -3.60
CA ARG A 162 5.83 18.43 -4.29
C ARG A 162 5.91 18.25 -5.80
N ASP A 163 5.12 19.01 -6.53
CA ASP A 163 5.17 19.10 -8.00
C ASP A 163 4.44 20.36 -8.47
N TYR A 164 4.53 20.66 -9.76
CA TYR A 164 3.77 21.72 -10.40
C TYR A 164 2.42 21.26 -10.91
N PHE A 165 1.39 22.05 -10.61
CA PHE A 165 0.02 21.81 -11.01
C PHE A 165 -0.46 22.92 -11.93
N PRO A 166 -1.48 22.66 -12.78
CA PRO A 166 -1.99 23.68 -13.69
C PRO A 166 -2.76 24.79 -12.97
N ASN A 167 -3.44 24.49 -11.87
CA ASN A 167 -4.23 25.42 -11.09
C ASN A 167 -4.44 24.89 -9.65
N ILE A 168 -5.23 25.57 -8.84
CA ILE A 168 -5.60 25.17 -7.48
C ILE A 168 -7.02 24.65 -7.52
N PHE A 169 -7.18 23.37 -7.79
CA PHE A 169 -8.44 22.63 -7.80
C PHE A 169 -8.15 21.17 -7.49
N GLN A 170 -8.23 20.81 -6.19
CA GLN A 170 -7.83 19.49 -5.69
C GLN A 170 -8.90 18.91 -4.78
N GLY A 171 -9.27 17.65 -4.99
CA GLY A 171 -10.14 16.87 -4.10
C GLY A 171 -9.42 15.72 -3.39
N ILE A 172 -8.08 15.68 -3.46
CA ILE A 172 -7.25 14.67 -2.81
C ILE A 172 -5.89 15.26 -2.45
N ASN A 173 -5.18 14.61 -1.51
CA ASN A 173 -3.76 14.87 -1.33
C ASN A 173 -2.99 14.22 -2.49
N PRO A 174 -2.29 14.99 -3.34
CA PRO A 174 -1.58 14.43 -4.49
C PRO A 174 -0.36 13.57 -4.13
N PHE A 175 0.14 13.63 -2.89
CA PHE A 175 1.39 12.99 -2.47
C PHE A 175 1.24 12.07 -1.26
N GLY A 176 0.02 11.88 -0.76
CA GLY A 176 -0.21 11.06 0.42
C GLY A 176 -1.70 10.81 0.71
N PRO A 177 -2.02 10.34 1.91
CA PRO A 177 -3.41 10.19 2.35
C PRO A 177 -4.17 11.50 2.30
N SER A 178 -5.44 11.48 1.91
CA SER A 178 -6.30 12.65 1.81
C SER A 178 -6.85 13.14 3.17
N SER A 179 -6.22 12.75 4.27
CA SER A 179 -6.51 13.21 5.63
C SER A 179 -5.24 13.56 6.37
N PHE A 180 -5.34 14.47 7.33
CA PHE A 180 -4.26 14.92 8.19
C PHE A 180 -3.04 15.46 7.43
N TYR A 181 -3.27 16.41 6.53
CA TYR A 181 -2.21 17.07 5.78
C TYR A 181 -2.42 18.59 5.67
N ILE A 182 -1.31 19.27 5.37
CA ILE A 182 -1.28 20.67 4.96
C ILE A 182 -0.84 20.70 3.51
N ALA A 183 -1.59 21.39 2.65
CA ALA A 183 -1.20 21.69 1.28
C ALA A 183 -0.85 23.17 1.15
N SER A 184 0.34 23.45 0.64
CA SER A 184 0.80 24.81 0.33
C SER A 184 1.00 24.94 -1.16
N PHE A 185 0.37 25.94 -1.73
CA PHE A 185 0.40 26.26 -3.16
C PHE A 185 1.06 27.63 -3.33
N THR A 186 2.08 27.71 -4.19
CA THR A 186 2.70 28.97 -4.57
C THR A 186 2.67 29.10 -6.09
N GLY A 187 2.06 30.17 -6.59
CA GLY A 187 1.91 30.42 -8.02
C GLY A 187 2.14 31.87 -8.39
N TRP A 188 2.15 32.13 -9.70
CA TRP A 188 2.26 33.48 -10.27
C TRP A 188 1.14 33.72 -11.25
N LEU A 189 0.24 34.65 -10.89
CA LEU A 189 -0.85 35.08 -11.76
C LEU A 189 -0.35 36.11 -12.76
N CYS A 190 -0.71 35.93 -14.03
CA CYS A 190 -0.48 36.89 -15.09
C CYS A 190 -1.76 37.72 -15.28
N ILE A 191 -1.79 38.91 -14.74
CA ILE A 191 -2.93 39.84 -14.84
C ILE A 191 -2.77 40.69 -16.11
N SER A 192 -3.64 40.45 -17.08
CA SER A 192 -3.69 41.23 -18.34
C SER A 192 -4.52 42.51 -18.20
N ASN A 193 -5.64 42.42 -17.50
CA ASN A 193 -6.59 43.50 -17.34
C ASN A 193 -6.52 44.07 -15.91
N PRO A 194 -5.92 45.27 -15.70
CA PRO A 194 -5.83 45.82 -14.35
C PRO A 194 -7.23 46.20 -13.84
N GLY A 195 -7.45 46.08 -12.53
CA GLY A 195 -8.72 46.47 -11.93
C GLY A 195 -9.01 45.78 -10.61
N ALA A 196 -10.25 45.90 -10.15
CA ALA A 196 -10.72 45.23 -8.97
C ALA A 196 -11.01 43.76 -9.27
N TYR A 197 -10.30 42.88 -8.62
CA TYR A 197 -10.53 41.43 -8.62
C TYR A 197 -11.15 41.01 -7.29
N ARG A 198 -12.06 40.07 -7.34
CA ARG A 198 -12.56 39.38 -6.16
C ARG A 198 -12.10 37.96 -6.16
N PHE A 199 -11.47 37.49 -5.08
CA PHE A 199 -11.00 36.13 -4.93
C PHE A 199 -11.80 35.39 -3.87
N ALA A 200 -12.00 34.10 -4.03
CA ALA A 200 -12.66 33.24 -3.08
C ALA A 200 -11.84 31.95 -2.82
N THR A 201 -12.00 31.39 -1.62
CA THR A 201 -11.49 30.07 -1.26
C THR A 201 -12.64 29.11 -0.96
N LEU A 202 -12.49 27.85 -1.38
CA LEU A 202 -13.31 26.73 -0.98
C LEU A 202 -12.40 25.62 -0.47
N SER A 203 -12.66 25.12 0.72
CA SER A 203 -11.83 24.09 1.35
C SER A 203 -12.66 23.19 2.27
N THR A 204 -12.12 22.02 2.56
CA THR A 204 -12.45 21.30 3.77
C THR A 204 -11.39 21.66 4.79
N ASP A 205 -11.83 22.01 5.98
CA ASP A 205 -11.06 22.67 7.03
C ASP A 205 -10.40 23.99 6.57
N ALA A 206 -9.44 24.48 7.35
CA ALA A 206 -8.97 25.85 7.22
C ALA A 206 -8.20 26.11 5.93
N SER A 207 -8.44 27.27 5.35
CA SER A 207 -7.66 27.80 4.22
C SER A 207 -7.53 29.30 4.24
N TRP A 208 -6.48 29.81 3.57
CA TRP A 208 -6.32 31.23 3.30
C TRP A 208 -5.53 31.48 2.02
N LEU A 209 -5.89 32.53 1.33
CA LEU A 209 -5.34 32.96 0.06
C LEU A 209 -4.69 34.32 0.22
N GLN A 210 -3.46 34.43 -0.23
CA GLN A 210 -2.72 35.68 -0.27
C GLN A 210 -2.33 36.02 -1.71
N ILE A 211 -2.43 37.31 -2.04
CA ILE A 211 -1.90 37.88 -3.29
C ILE A 211 -0.91 38.99 -2.91
N ASP A 212 0.33 38.90 -3.40
CA ASP A 212 1.42 39.82 -3.09
C ASP A 212 1.56 40.05 -1.56
N ASP A 213 1.58 38.97 -0.79
CA ASP A 213 1.65 38.92 0.68
C ASP A 213 0.44 39.53 1.43
N GLN A 214 -0.61 39.96 0.71
CA GLN A 214 -1.87 40.44 1.31
C GLN A 214 -2.89 39.29 1.39
N THR A 215 -3.42 38.98 2.57
CA THR A 215 -4.55 38.05 2.72
C THR A 215 -5.78 38.61 2.07
N VAL A 216 -6.33 37.91 1.06
CA VAL A 216 -7.48 38.36 0.28
C VAL A 216 -8.74 37.56 0.62
N ALA A 217 -8.59 36.26 0.84
CA ALA A 217 -9.71 35.40 1.26
C ALA A 217 -9.22 34.38 2.30
N GLU A 218 -10.06 34.10 3.29
CA GLU A 218 -9.77 33.12 4.33
C GLU A 218 -11.04 32.41 4.79
N TRP A 219 -10.90 31.15 5.16
CA TRP A 219 -11.92 30.35 5.82
C TRP A 219 -11.26 29.50 6.87
N LEU A 220 -11.25 29.97 8.12
CA LEU A 220 -10.56 29.35 9.23
C LEU A 220 -11.48 28.39 9.99
N GLY A 221 -10.90 27.49 10.77
CA GLY A 221 -11.62 26.48 11.56
C GLY A 221 -11.78 25.14 10.86
N GLU A 222 -12.36 24.19 11.59
CA GLU A 222 -12.71 22.87 11.05
C GLU A 222 -14.13 22.95 10.45
N HIS A 223 -14.28 22.60 9.17
CA HIS A 223 -15.54 22.65 8.45
C HIS A 223 -15.52 21.81 7.17
N GLY A 224 -16.70 21.43 6.67
CA GLY A 224 -16.85 20.85 5.34
C GLY A 224 -16.92 21.92 4.24
N TYR A 225 -16.62 21.58 3.00
CA TYR A 225 -16.56 22.50 1.86
C TYR A 225 -17.94 23.08 1.43
N GLN A 226 -19.04 22.55 1.96
CA GLN A 226 -20.40 22.93 1.51
C GLN A 226 -20.73 24.42 1.70
N GLY A 227 -20.16 25.07 2.73
CA GLY A 227 -20.41 26.50 3.04
C GLY A 227 -19.63 27.49 2.19
N GLY A 228 -18.73 27.03 1.29
CA GLY A 228 -17.92 27.92 0.44
C GLY A 228 -18.27 27.89 -1.04
N ARG A 229 -19.33 27.18 -1.45
CA ARG A 229 -19.63 26.87 -2.86
C ARG A 229 -20.03 28.05 -3.73
N HIS A 230 -20.45 29.15 -3.13
CA HIS A 230 -20.93 30.34 -3.87
C HIS A 230 -20.04 31.56 -3.66
N GLY A 231 -18.81 31.37 -3.15
CA GLY A 231 -17.86 32.44 -2.88
C GLY A 231 -18.16 33.21 -1.57
N GLU A 232 -18.74 32.52 -0.59
CA GLU A 232 -19.02 33.07 0.74
C GLU A 232 -17.75 33.55 1.45
N HIS A 233 -16.63 32.91 1.18
CA HIS A 233 -15.33 33.24 1.74
C HIS A 233 -14.47 33.93 0.68
N SER A 234 -14.71 35.23 0.50
CA SER A 234 -14.11 36.03 -0.57
C SER A 234 -13.69 37.42 -0.11
N GLY A 235 -12.78 38.03 -0.87
CA GLY A 235 -12.36 39.41 -0.67
C GLY A 235 -11.85 40.07 -1.94
N ASP A 236 -11.80 41.41 -1.90
CA ASP A 236 -11.46 42.24 -3.05
C ASP A 236 -10.01 42.76 -2.98
N ILE A 237 -9.38 42.87 -4.12
CA ILE A 237 -8.01 43.42 -4.27
C ILE A 237 -7.90 44.18 -5.61
N GLN A 238 -7.16 45.30 -5.59
CA GLN A 238 -6.81 46.03 -6.80
C GLN A 238 -5.50 45.50 -7.37
N LEU A 239 -5.55 44.93 -8.57
CA LEU A 239 -4.37 44.40 -9.26
C LEU A 239 -4.00 45.26 -10.48
N ARG A 240 -2.70 45.44 -10.68
CA ARG A 240 -2.14 46.06 -11.88
C ARG A 240 -1.93 45.00 -12.96
N ALA A 241 -1.72 45.43 -14.18
CA ALA A 241 -1.20 44.48 -15.21
C ALA A 241 0.21 44.00 -14.83
N GLY A 242 0.48 42.71 -14.99
CA GLY A 242 1.76 42.11 -14.67
C GLY A 242 1.65 40.84 -13.87
N LEU A 243 2.76 40.44 -13.26
CA LEU A 243 2.85 39.23 -12.44
C LEU A 243 2.56 39.54 -10.98
N HIS A 244 1.68 38.75 -10.39
CA HIS A 244 1.30 38.80 -8.99
C HIS A 244 1.54 37.45 -8.33
N ARG A 245 2.23 37.44 -7.19
CA ARG A 245 2.45 36.21 -6.43
C ARG A 245 1.16 35.78 -5.75
N LEU A 246 0.82 34.51 -5.88
CA LEU A 246 -0.29 33.87 -5.16
C LEU A 246 0.27 32.80 -4.23
N ASP A 247 -0.07 32.88 -2.96
CA ASP A 247 0.16 31.85 -1.96
C ASP A 247 -1.19 31.40 -1.39
N TYR A 248 -1.45 30.10 -1.45
CA TYR A 248 -2.65 29.50 -0.88
C TYR A 248 -2.26 28.34 0.02
N THR A 249 -2.82 28.29 1.20
CA THR A 249 -2.62 27.18 2.12
C THR A 249 -3.96 26.60 2.53
N GLN A 250 -4.05 25.29 2.54
CA GLN A 250 -5.20 24.52 2.97
C GLN A 250 -4.75 23.48 4.00
N ILE A 251 -5.55 23.29 5.04
CA ILE A 251 -5.38 22.26 6.07
C ILE A 251 -6.55 21.33 5.95
N GLN A 252 -6.26 20.03 5.97
CA GLN A 252 -7.24 18.96 5.89
C GLN A 252 -7.03 17.99 7.05
N PHE A 253 -8.05 17.76 7.86
CA PHE A 253 -8.00 16.75 8.91
C PHE A 253 -8.69 15.46 8.48
N ASP A 254 -9.99 15.48 8.26
CA ASP A 254 -10.75 14.30 7.81
C ASP A 254 -11.91 14.68 6.87
N GLY A 255 -12.71 13.69 6.45
CA GLY A 255 -13.77 13.87 5.48
C GLY A 255 -13.30 14.02 4.03
N GLU A 256 -14.19 14.47 3.16
CA GLU A 256 -13.88 14.72 1.76
C GLU A 256 -12.94 15.92 1.62
N ALA A 257 -11.78 15.70 1.01
CA ALA A 257 -10.81 16.76 0.80
C ALA A 257 -11.27 17.75 -0.30
N ALA A 258 -11.09 19.04 -0.04
CA ALA A 258 -11.32 20.09 -1.03
C ALA A 258 -10.32 21.24 -0.83
N ALA A 259 -9.71 21.68 -1.92
CA ALA A 259 -8.84 22.84 -1.98
C ALA A 259 -9.03 23.54 -3.33
N GLU A 260 -9.69 24.68 -3.33
CA GLU A 260 -10.04 25.40 -4.56
C GLU A 260 -9.87 26.91 -4.35
N THR A 261 -9.36 27.58 -5.38
CA THR A 261 -9.37 29.05 -5.46
C THR A 261 -10.13 29.50 -6.69
N ALA A 262 -11.04 30.43 -6.48
CA ALA A 262 -11.82 31.04 -7.53
C ALA A 262 -11.59 32.54 -7.58
N TRP A 263 -11.86 33.16 -8.72
CA TRP A 263 -11.79 34.58 -8.91
C TRP A 263 -12.99 35.14 -9.69
N GLN A 264 -13.21 36.38 -9.53
CA GLN A 264 -14.14 37.20 -10.32
C GLN A 264 -13.34 38.38 -10.87
N PRO A 265 -12.88 38.32 -12.15
CA PRO A 265 -12.16 39.41 -12.83
C PRO A 265 -13.03 40.65 -13.00
N PRO A 266 -12.44 41.84 -13.26
CA PRO A 266 -13.19 43.06 -13.52
C PRO A 266 -14.23 42.86 -14.63
N GLY A 267 -15.50 43.19 -14.30
CA GLY A 267 -16.62 43.03 -15.21
C GLY A 267 -17.28 41.65 -15.27
N ALA A 268 -16.73 40.64 -14.60
CA ALA A 268 -17.37 39.32 -14.50
C ALA A 268 -18.53 39.36 -13.49
N SER A 269 -19.59 38.56 -13.73
CA SER A 269 -20.81 38.50 -12.90
C SER A 269 -20.80 37.34 -11.89
N HIS A 270 -19.86 36.39 -12.01
CA HIS A 270 -19.79 35.22 -11.16
C HIS A 270 -18.34 34.77 -10.93
N PHE A 271 -18.13 33.95 -9.90
CA PHE A 271 -16.85 33.30 -9.67
C PHE A 271 -16.61 32.18 -10.68
N GLU A 272 -15.36 32.02 -11.09
CA GLU A 272 -14.86 30.85 -11.79
C GLU A 272 -13.57 30.38 -11.12
N VAL A 273 -13.30 29.08 -11.18
CA VAL A 273 -12.00 28.53 -10.77
C VAL A 273 -10.91 29.26 -11.53
N ILE A 274 -9.87 29.71 -10.84
CA ILE A 274 -8.76 30.39 -11.51
C ILE A 274 -8.20 29.44 -12.58
N PRO A 275 -8.34 29.78 -13.89
CA PRO A 275 -7.99 28.87 -14.96
C PRO A 275 -6.47 28.69 -15.07
N ALA A 276 -6.03 27.54 -15.56
CA ALA A 276 -4.61 27.24 -15.77
C ALA A 276 -3.90 28.31 -16.63
N SER A 277 -4.61 28.94 -17.55
CA SER A 277 -4.08 30.00 -18.42
C SER A 277 -3.77 31.31 -17.70
N ALA A 278 -4.30 31.51 -16.49
CA ALA A 278 -3.98 32.67 -15.66
C ALA A 278 -2.64 32.51 -14.92
N PHE A 279 -2.12 31.30 -14.82
CA PHE A 279 -0.81 31.04 -14.23
C PHE A 279 0.29 31.00 -15.30
N VAL A 280 1.45 31.55 -14.99
CA VAL A 280 2.61 31.43 -15.86
C VAL A 280 3.03 29.96 -15.93
N PRO A 281 3.09 29.32 -17.12
CA PRO A 281 3.34 27.88 -17.21
C PRO A 281 4.79 27.49 -16.92
N VAL A 282 4.98 26.27 -16.41
CA VAL A 282 6.28 25.63 -16.22
C VAL A 282 6.44 24.51 -17.23
N ALA A 283 7.57 24.45 -17.92
CA ALA A 283 7.91 23.33 -18.81
C ALA A 283 8.43 22.15 -17.99
N LYS A 284 7.77 21.00 -18.06
CA LYS A 284 8.29 19.75 -17.48
C LYS A 284 9.36 19.16 -18.38
N PHE A 285 10.46 18.74 -17.76
CA PHE A 285 11.58 18.07 -18.39
C PHE A 285 11.76 16.67 -17.79
N ARG A 286 12.44 15.80 -18.54
CA ARG A 286 12.80 14.44 -18.11
C ARG A 286 14.27 14.17 -18.41
N VAL A 287 14.86 13.27 -17.65
CA VAL A 287 16.20 12.76 -17.94
C VAL A 287 16.11 11.82 -19.13
N THR A 288 16.85 12.11 -20.20
CA THR A 288 16.87 11.31 -21.43
C THR A 288 18.21 10.67 -21.74
N GLY A 289 19.23 11.01 -20.96
CA GLY A 289 20.55 10.44 -21.11
C GLY A 289 21.36 10.57 -19.83
N PHE A 290 22.18 9.56 -19.59
CA PHE A 290 23.11 9.48 -18.48
C PHE A 290 24.49 9.15 -19.03
N GLU A 291 25.45 10.01 -18.79
CA GLU A 291 26.82 9.88 -19.29
C GLU A 291 27.81 10.01 -18.14
N SER A 292 28.76 9.08 -18.04
CA SER A 292 29.85 9.10 -17.08
C SER A 292 31.19 9.03 -17.82
N ALA A 293 32.16 9.78 -17.36
CA ALA A 293 33.55 9.73 -17.84
C ALA A 293 34.32 8.51 -17.32
N THR A 294 33.83 7.86 -16.25
CA THR A 294 34.39 6.64 -15.71
C THR A 294 33.67 5.42 -16.26
N GLU A 295 34.41 4.45 -16.78
CA GLU A 295 33.87 3.15 -17.17
C GLU A 295 34.35 2.05 -16.18
N PRO A 296 33.46 1.29 -15.55
CA PRO A 296 32.01 1.43 -15.59
C PRO A 296 31.54 2.62 -14.73
N GLY A 297 30.62 3.43 -15.30
CA GLY A 297 30.00 4.52 -14.57
C GLY A 297 28.86 4.06 -13.66
N PRO A 298 28.38 4.93 -12.76
CA PRO A 298 27.19 4.63 -11.97
C PRO A 298 25.99 4.38 -12.87
N LEU A 299 25.04 3.56 -12.40
CA LEU A 299 23.80 3.29 -13.12
C LEU A 299 22.73 4.26 -12.67
N TYR A 300 21.96 4.80 -13.59
CA TYR A 300 20.82 5.68 -13.31
C TYR A 300 19.53 5.01 -13.73
N PHE A 301 18.54 5.01 -12.87
CA PHE A 301 17.20 4.52 -13.16
C PHE A 301 16.14 5.40 -12.52
N GLU A 302 14.96 5.39 -13.14
CA GLU A 302 13.77 6.03 -12.66
C GLU A 302 12.71 4.98 -12.33
N TRP A 303 11.73 5.33 -11.52
CA TRP A 303 10.58 4.47 -11.21
C TRP A 303 9.31 5.29 -11.10
N ARG A 304 8.19 4.63 -11.31
CA ARG A 304 6.87 5.21 -11.09
C ARG A 304 5.87 4.14 -10.72
N THR A 305 4.92 4.45 -9.88
CA THR A 305 3.75 3.60 -9.66
C THR A 305 2.88 3.62 -10.91
N ALA A 306 2.76 2.46 -11.56
CA ALA A 306 2.02 2.29 -12.82
C ALA A 306 0.56 1.89 -12.57
N ALA A 307 0.30 1.14 -11.48
CA ALA A 307 -1.04 0.78 -11.04
C ALA A 307 -1.04 0.47 -9.54
N GLN A 308 -2.20 0.49 -8.94
CA GLN A 308 -2.37 0.26 -7.52
C GLN A 308 -3.75 -0.30 -7.22
N CYS A 309 -3.84 -1.16 -6.19
CA CYS A 309 -5.06 -1.70 -5.64
C CYS A 309 -5.11 -1.41 -4.15
N ALA A 310 -6.16 -0.75 -3.67
CA ALA A 310 -6.40 -0.51 -2.26
C ALA A 310 -7.56 -1.37 -1.78
N LEU A 311 -7.34 -2.11 -0.70
CA LEU A 311 -8.34 -2.89 0.01
C LEU A 311 -8.35 -2.44 1.47
N GLY A 312 -9.29 -1.56 1.81
CA GLY A 312 -9.30 -0.87 3.11
C GLY A 312 -8.02 -0.05 3.31
N ASP A 313 -7.26 -0.36 4.37
CA ASP A 313 -6.00 0.34 4.71
C ASP A 313 -4.76 -0.29 4.07
N THR A 314 -4.91 -1.40 3.35
CA THR A 314 -3.82 -2.08 2.67
C THR A 314 -3.76 -1.73 1.18
N MET A 315 -2.59 -1.76 0.60
CA MET A 315 -2.40 -1.31 -0.77
C MET A 315 -1.24 -2.05 -1.45
N ALA A 316 -1.54 -2.75 -2.55
CA ALA A 316 -0.52 -3.28 -3.44
C ALA A 316 -0.22 -2.28 -4.57
N LEU A 317 1.05 -2.13 -4.91
CA LEU A 317 1.50 -1.19 -5.93
C LEU A 317 2.31 -1.92 -7.00
N ARG A 318 1.93 -1.74 -8.27
CA ARG A 318 2.73 -2.14 -9.43
C ARG A 318 3.62 -0.98 -9.82
N VAL A 319 4.93 -1.17 -9.69
CA VAL A 319 5.94 -0.15 -9.97
C VAL A 319 6.69 -0.53 -11.23
N ARG A 320 6.78 0.40 -12.16
CA ARG A 320 7.59 0.28 -13.37
C ARG A 320 8.91 0.98 -13.16
N PHE A 321 9.98 0.27 -13.44
CA PHE A 321 11.35 0.79 -13.44
C PHE A 321 11.81 1.07 -14.86
N HIS A 322 12.75 2.00 -15.01
CA HIS A 322 13.34 2.33 -16.29
C HIS A 322 14.82 2.68 -16.11
N VAL A 323 15.71 1.93 -16.78
CA VAL A 323 17.14 2.26 -16.82
C VAL A 323 17.37 3.34 -17.87
N VAL A 324 17.97 4.45 -17.46
CA VAL A 324 18.45 5.48 -18.37
C VAL A 324 19.91 5.16 -18.71
N ASP A 325 20.12 4.44 -19.82
CA ASP A 325 21.46 4.08 -20.32
C ASP A 325 21.49 4.19 -21.85
N ASN A 326 22.56 4.78 -22.36
CA ASN A 326 22.79 4.90 -23.80
C ASN A 326 23.53 3.68 -24.39
N SER A 327 23.91 2.70 -23.55
CA SER A 327 24.63 1.50 -23.96
C SER A 327 23.65 0.39 -24.38
N GLN A 328 23.52 0.14 -25.68
CA GLN A 328 22.69 -0.97 -26.21
C GLN A 328 23.31 -2.37 -26.00
N ARG A 329 24.41 -2.50 -25.27
CA ARG A 329 25.17 -3.76 -25.12
C ARG A 329 25.16 -4.36 -23.74
N ARG A 330 24.37 -3.82 -22.81
CA ARG A 330 24.25 -4.27 -21.43
C ARG A 330 22.95 -5.02 -21.19
N ASN A 331 22.99 -6.07 -20.40
CA ASN A 331 21.82 -6.71 -19.81
C ASN A 331 21.69 -6.22 -18.38
N TYR A 332 20.45 -6.06 -17.91
CA TYR A 332 20.17 -5.54 -16.57
C TYR A 332 19.50 -6.58 -15.74
N ARG A 333 19.93 -6.68 -14.46
CA ARG A 333 19.33 -7.51 -13.43
C ARG A 333 18.99 -6.64 -12.23
N TRP A 334 17.82 -6.88 -11.68
CA TRP A 334 17.28 -6.15 -10.56
C TRP A 334 17.09 -7.08 -9.37
N HIS A 335 17.44 -6.59 -8.18
CA HIS A 335 17.20 -7.26 -6.93
C HIS A 335 16.41 -6.29 -6.03
N PHE A 336 15.33 -6.78 -5.46
CA PHE A 336 14.47 -6.03 -4.55
C PHE A 336 14.63 -6.52 -3.11
N ASP A 337 14.38 -5.65 -2.14
CA ASP A 337 14.52 -5.97 -0.71
C ASP A 337 13.45 -6.95 -0.18
N ASP A 338 12.49 -7.33 -1.00
CA ASP A 338 11.52 -8.41 -0.73
C ASP A 338 11.98 -9.79 -1.23
N GLY A 339 13.21 -9.88 -1.73
CA GLY A 339 13.84 -11.09 -2.20
C GLY A 339 13.51 -11.47 -3.65
N ALA A 340 12.72 -10.66 -4.35
CA ALA A 340 12.42 -10.88 -5.77
C ALA A 340 13.55 -10.38 -6.68
N GLU A 341 13.67 -11.00 -7.84
CA GLU A 341 14.62 -10.65 -8.88
C GLU A 341 13.91 -10.55 -10.24
N THR A 342 14.36 -9.64 -11.09
CA THR A 342 13.86 -9.53 -12.47
C THR A 342 14.96 -9.02 -13.40
N THR A 343 14.70 -9.01 -14.70
CA THR A 343 15.67 -8.60 -15.73
C THR A 343 15.03 -7.64 -16.72
N GLY A 344 15.89 -6.88 -17.42
CA GLY A 344 15.47 -5.98 -18.50
C GLY A 344 15.62 -4.51 -18.18
N MET A 345 15.41 -3.65 -19.19
CA MET A 345 15.52 -2.19 -19.07
C MET A 345 14.29 -1.55 -18.40
N ASN A 346 13.11 -2.17 -18.54
CA ASN A 346 11.83 -1.63 -18.11
C ASN A 346 11.00 -2.68 -17.34
N PRO A 347 11.52 -3.29 -16.26
CA PRO A 347 10.74 -4.28 -15.54
C PRO A 347 9.62 -3.63 -14.73
N GLU A 348 8.62 -4.44 -14.44
CA GLU A 348 7.59 -4.13 -13.46
C GLU A 348 7.76 -5.03 -12.23
N HIS A 349 7.38 -4.51 -11.05
CA HIS A 349 7.44 -5.26 -9.80
C HIS A 349 6.28 -4.84 -8.90
N PHE A 350 5.69 -5.81 -8.19
CA PHE A 350 4.64 -5.56 -7.22
C PHE A 350 5.22 -5.42 -5.81
N PHE A 351 4.89 -4.32 -5.14
CA PHE A 351 5.13 -4.15 -3.72
C PHE A 351 3.81 -4.30 -2.96
N PRO A 352 3.76 -5.10 -1.90
CA PRO A 352 2.53 -5.34 -1.13
C PRO A 352 2.13 -4.15 -0.25
N GLN A 353 2.97 -3.13 -0.14
CA GLN A 353 2.72 -1.89 0.59
C GLN A 353 3.66 -0.78 0.14
N PRO A 354 3.24 0.49 0.29
CA PRO A 354 4.12 1.64 0.08
C PRO A 354 5.23 1.71 1.13
N GLY A 355 6.25 2.52 0.87
CA GLY A 355 7.33 2.78 1.82
C GLY A 355 8.73 2.77 1.21
N MET A 356 9.73 2.81 2.09
CA MET A 356 11.14 2.79 1.68
C MET A 356 11.56 1.38 1.25
N ARG A 357 12.18 1.29 0.08
CA ARG A 357 12.67 0.05 -0.53
C ARG A 357 14.14 0.17 -0.91
N LEU A 358 14.88 -0.91 -0.75
CA LEU A 358 16.24 -1.01 -1.27
C LEU A 358 16.19 -1.75 -2.61
N VAL A 359 16.66 -1.08 -3.66
CA VAL A 359 16.68 -1.63 -5.02
C VAL A 359 18.12 -1.66 -5.51
N THR A 360 18.56 -2.82 -5.97
CA THR A 360 19.88 -3.01 -6.58
C THR A 360 19.71 -3.26 -8.07
N LEU A 361 20.37 -2.46 -8.87
CA LEU A 361 20.49 -2.62 -10.31
C LEU A 361 21.91 -3.06 -10.68
N GLU A 362 22.03 -4.17 -11.40
CA GLU A 362 23.28 -4.65 -11.97
C GLU A 362 23.26 -4.53 -13.49
N ALA A 363 24.36 -4.06 -14.06
CA ALA A 363 24.62 -4.10 -15.50
C ALA A 363 25.59 -5.21 -15.83
N TRP A 364 25.22 -6.06 -16.77
CA TRP A 364 26.00 -7.21 -17.21
C TRP A 364 26.40 -7.07 -18.67
N GLN A 365 27.67 -7.31 -18.98
CA GLN A 365 28.21 -7.30 -20.34
C GLN A 365 29.11 -8.54 -20.54
N ARG A 366 28.82 -9.30 -21.61
CA ARG A 366 29.57 -10.54 -21.91
C ARG A 366 29.69 -11.53 -20.75
N GLY A 367 28.63 -11.64 -19.93
CA GLY A 367 28.58 -12.54 -18.77
C GLY A 367 29.29 -12.04 -17.51
N LEU A 368 29.81 -10.82 -17.51
CA LEU A 368 30.44 -10.20 -16.35
C LEU A 368 29.56 -9.03 -15.85
N CYS A 369 29.40 -8.94 -14.53
CA CYS A 369 28.80 -7.77 -13.90
C CYS A 369 29.79 -6.61 -13.99
N VAL A 370 29.45 -5.57 -14.75
CA VAL A 370 30.33 -4.42 -15.02
C VAL A 370 30.00 -3.20 -14.16
N ALA A 371 28.77 -3.11 -13.63
CA ALA A 371 28.41 -2.05 -12.71
C ALA A 371 27.25 -2.50 -11.83
N THR A 372 27.20 -1.98 -10.61
CA THR A 372 26.12 -2.21 -9.62
C THR A 372 25.78 -0.88 -8.97
N ASN A 373 24.48 -0.61 -8.81
CA ASN A 373 24.01 0.53 -8.03
C ASN A 373 22.89 0.08 -7.07
N THR A 374 23.09 0.33 -5.79
CA THR A 374 22.10 0.03 -4.74
C THR A 374 21.55 1.33 -4.18
N VAL A 375 20.25 1.53 -4.34
CA VAL A 375 19.58 2.79 -4.00
C VAL A 375 18.40 2.53 -3.08
N ARG A 376 18.29 3.33 -2.04
CA ARG A 376 17.09 3.38 -1.22
C ARG A 376 16.12 4.36 -1.87
N ILE A 377 14.96 3.85 -2.29
CA ILE A 377 13.90 4.61 -2.95
C ILE A 377 12.61 4.56 -2.14
N ARG A 378 11.78 5.57 -2.29
CA ARG A 378 10.43 5.58 -1.74
C ARG A 378 9.42 5.15 -2.79
N ILE A 379 8.66 4.12 -2.49
CA ILE A 379 7.51 3.71 -3.28
C ILE A 379 6.26 4.31 -2.65
N ALA A 380 5.51 5.07 -3.44
CA ALA A 380 4.30 5.74 -3.01
C ALA A 380 3.16 5.50 -4.00
N PRO A 381 1.89 5.55 -3.55
CA PRO A 381 0.74 5.53 -4.46
C PRO A 381 0.78 6.70 -5.43
N ASN A 382 0.23 6.50 -6.61
CA ASN A 382 0.03 7.57 -7.58
C ASN A 382 -1.35 8.21 -7.37
N TRP A 383 -1.44 9.18 -6.48
CA TRP A 383 -2.69 9.82 -6.09
C TRP A 383 -3.31 10.67 -7.19
N LEU A 384 -2.54 11.07 -8.20
CA LEU A 384 -2.99 11.91 -9.31
C LEU A 384 -3.68 11.13 -10.43
N GLN A 385 -3.35 9.86 -10.58
CA GLN A 385 -3.88 9.02 -11.66
C GLN A 385 -5.00 8.12 -11.13
N ARG A 386 -6.25 8.58 -11.17
CA ARG A 386 -7.42 7.78 -10.77
C ARG A 386 -7.54 6.49 -11.56
N ASP A 387 -7.19 6.51 -12.85
CA ASP A 387 -7.22 5.31 -13.71
C ASP A 387 -6.20 4.24 -13.30
N SER A 388 -5.25 4.58 -12.42
CA SER A 388 -4.32 3.60 -11.85
C SER A 388 -4.95 2.78 -10.72
N TRP A 389 -6.09 3.21 -10.15
CA TRP A 389 -6.82 2.52 -9.10
C TRP A 389 -7.71 1.46 -9.73
N ARG A 390 -7.31 0.20 -9.64
CA ARG A 390 -7.97 -0.90 -10.32
C ARG A 390 -8.06 -2.12 -9.42
N GLU A 391 -9.26 -2.65 -9.23
CA GLU A 391 -9.49 -3.87 -8.45
C GLU A 391 -8.85 -5.11 -9.09
N ASP A 392 -8.83 -5.18 -10.43
CA ASP A 392 -8.24 -6.30 -11.17
C ASP A 392 -6.70 -6.41 -10.98
N ILE A 393 -6.04 -5.35 -10.53
CA ILE A 393 -4.62 -5.36 -10.17
C ILE A 393 -4.32 -6.31 -9.01
N PHE A 394 -5.29 -6.58 -8.12
CA PHE A 394 -5.10 -7.57 -7.08
C PHE A 394 -4.81 -8.97 -7.65
N ASN A 395 -5.50 -9.37 -8.71
CA ASN A 395 -5.25 -10.67 -9.34
C ASN A 395 -3.84 -10.77 -9.94
N ASP A 396 -3.36 -9.71 -10.59
CA ASP A 396 -1.99 -9.66 -11.10
C ASP A 396 -0.97 -9.72 -9.96
N ALA A 397 -1.22 -8.98 -8.87
CA ALA A 397 -0.37 -8.99 -7.67
C ALA A 397 -0.38 -10.37 -6.98
N LYS A 398 -1.54 -11.03 -6.87
CA LYS A 398 -1.67 -12.38 -6.34
C LYS A 398 -0.79 -13.36 -7.12
N ILE A 399 -0.89 -13.35 -8.46
CA ILE A 399 -0.09 -14.22 -9.33
C ILE A 399 1.39 -14.00 -9.07
N ASP A 400 1.82 -12.74 -9.01
CA ASP A 400 3.22 -12.38 -8.75
C ASP A 400 3.67 -12.85 -7.35
N PHE A 401 2.88 -12.62 -6.30
CA PHE A 401 3.20 -13.05 -4.93
C PHE A 401 3.27 -14.56 -4.79
N LEU A 402 2.37 -15.31 -5.44
CA LEU A 402 2.39 -16.78 -5.41
C LEU A 402 3.59 -17.40 -6.15
N GLN A 403 4.18 -16.69 -7.11
CA GLN A 403 5.38 -17.12 -7.82
C GLN A 403 6.67 -16.88 -7.02
N ARG A 404 6.64 -16.07 -5.97
CA ARG A 404 7.80 -15.75 -5.14
C ARG A 404 8.10 -16.85 -4.12
N ASP A 405 9.35 -16.88 -3.67
CA ASP A 405 9.71 -17.65 -2.47
C ASP A 405 9.31 -16.86 -1.22
N LEU A 406 8.08 -17.08 -0.75
CA LEU A 406 7.54 -16.40 0.43
C LEU A 406 8.35 -16.65 1.71
N ASN A 407 9.21 -17.69 1.75
CA ASN A 407 10.12 -17.91 2.87
C ASN A 407 11.29 -16.92 2.91
N ARG A 408 11.56 -16.21 1.80
CA ARG A 408 12.57 -15.13 1.73
C ARG A 408 11.97 -13.75 1.87
N THR A 409 10.66 -13.62 1.73
CA THR A 409 9.96 -12.33 1.83
C THR A 409 10.11 -11.74 3.24
N PRO A 410 10.50 -10.45 3.38
CA PRO A 410 10.58 -9.80 4.69
C PRO A 410 9.28 -9.85 5.47
N ALA A 411 9.38 -9.90 6.78
CA ALA A 411 8.22 -10.03 7.68
C ALA A 411 7.14 -8.98 7.43
N ARG A 412 7.53 -7.72 7.24
CA ARG A 412 6.60 -6.61 6.99
C ARG A 412 5.81 -6.80 5.69
N ASP A 413 6.46 -7.33 4.65
CA ASP A 413 5.85 -7.53 3.35
C ASP A 413 4.96 -8.76 3.35
N LEU A 414 5.38 -9.81 4.08
CA LEU A 414 4.56 -11.00 4.29
C LEU A 414 3.29 -10.68 5.10
N ALA A 415 3.38 -9.82 6.12
CA ALA A 415 2.22 -9.33 6.87
C ALA A 415 1.26 -8.52 5.99
N ALA A 416 1.80 -7.67 5.11
CA ALA A 416 0.99 -6.91 4.15
C ALA A 416 0.31 -7.81 3.11
N ILE A 417 0.98 -8.87 2.64
CA ILE A 417 0.38 -9.87 1.74
C ILE A 417 -0.77 -10.60 2.44
N ILE A 418 -0.59 -10.99 3.70
CA ILE A 418 -1.63 -11.64 4.52
C ILE A 418 -2.84 -10.70 4.68
N ASP A 419 -2.60 -9.44 4.99
CA ASP A 419 -3.66 -8.44 5.17
C ASP A 419 -4.43 -8.18 3.87
N LEU A 420 -3.73 -8.14 2.73
CA LEU A 420 -4.34 -8.05 1.40
C LEU A 420 -5.20 -9.28 1.09
N ALA A 421 -4.69 -10.48 1.36
CA ALA A 421 -5.38 -11.75 1.11
C ALA A 421 -6.64 -11.90 2.00
N ASP A 422 -6.55 -11.53 3.28
CA ASP A 422 -7.67 -11.51 4.24
C ASP A 422 -8.81 -10.57 3.75
N ARG A 423 -8.44 -9.34 3.34
CA ARG A 423 -9.40 -8.35 2.84
C ARG A 423 -10.02 -8.70 1.48
N ALA A 424 -9.29 -9.44 0.66
CA ALA A 424 -9.77 -9.93 -0.63
C ALA A 424 -10.53 -11.24 -0.53
N ASP A 425 -10.66 -11.83 0.66
CA ASP A 425 -11.17 -13.20 0.91
C ASP A 425 -10.47 -14.26 0.04
N ASP A 426 -9.16 -14.06 -0.20
CA ASP A 426 -8.35 -14.97 -1.02
C ASP A 426 -7.64 -16.01 -0.16
N ARG A 427 -8.28 -17.16 -0.01
CA ARG A 427 -7.80 -18.25 0.84
C ARG A 427 -6.49 -18.85 0.38
N GLU A 428 -6.23 -18.94 -0.94
CA GLU A 428 -5.00 -19.53 -1.47
C GLU A 428 -3.77 -18.70 -1.07
N LEU A 429 -3.83 -17.39 -1.33
CA LEU A 429 -2.74 -16.48 -0.98
C LEU A 429 -2.57 -16.39 0.54
N LEU A 430 -3.68 -16.31 1.29
CA LEU A 430 -3.67 -16.27 2.76
C LEU A 430 -2.98 -17.51 3.33
N THR A 431 -3.32 -18.71 2.83
CA THR A 431 -2.73 -19.97 3.28
C THR A 431 -1.23 -20.00 3.00
N ARG A 432 -0.82 -19.72 1.76
CA ARG A 432 0.58 -19.77 1.35
C ARG A 432 1.46 -18.76 2.11
N ALA A 433 0.99 -17.54 2.23
CA ALA A 433 1.69 -16.49 2.98
C ALA A 433 1.69 -16.76 4.49
N GLY A 434 0.56 -17.22 5.02
CA GLY A 434 0.40 -17.57 6.42
C GLY A 434 1.28 -18.75 6.84
N GLU A 435 1.39 -19.80 6.03
CA GLU A 435 2.33 -20.91 6.29
C GLU A 435 3.77 -20.44 6.40
N ALA A 436 4.21 -19.56 5.50
CA ALA A 436 5.56 -18.98 5.54
C ALA A 436 5.74 -18.13 6.81
N MET A 437 4.74 -17.34 7.20
CA MET A 437 4.75 -16.54 8.42
C MET A 437 4.86 -17.43 9.68
N VAL A 438 4.04 -18.46 9.78
CA VAL A 438 4.01 -19.36 10.95
C VAL A 438 5.30 -20.18 11.07
N ARG A 439 5.87 -20.64 9.94
CA ARG A 439 7.17 -21.32 9.94
C ARG A 439 8.31 -20.45 10.48
N ARG A 440 8.29 -19.17 10.17
CA ARG A 440 9.33 -18.19 10.51
C ARG A 440 8.99 -17.32 11.71
N ALA A 441 7.97 -17.71 12.49
CA ALA A 441 7.44 -16.88 13.59
C ALA A 441 8.51 -16.40 14.60
N VAL A 442 9.58 -17.17 14.78
CA VAL A 442 10.69 -16.77 15.68
C VAL A 442 11.48 -15.58 15.13
N GLU A 443 11.58 -15.45 13.80
CA GLU A 443 12.30 -14.37 13.12
C GLU A 443 11.49 -13.06 13.14
N PHE A 444 10.18 -13.13 13.30
CA PHE A 444 9.23 -12.01 13.13
C PHE A 444 8.74 -11.39 14.44
N LYS A 445 9.51 -11.49 15.51
CA LYS A 445 9.10 -10.99 16.84
C LYS A 445 8.59 -9.55 16.86
N THR A 446 9.03 -8.69 15.96
CA THR A 446 8.68 -7.26 15.93
C THR A 446 7.78 -6.85 14.76
N ALA A 447 7.57 -7.71 13.76
CA ALA A 447 6.91 -7.34 12.51
C ALA A 447 5.49 -7.91 12.34
N ALA A 448 5.10 -8.91 13.13
CA ALA A 448 3.76 -9.47 13.15
C ALA A 448 3.22 -9.44 14.57
N ASP A 449 2.14 -8.69 14.75
CA ASP A 449 1.44 -8.59 16.01
C ASP A 449 0.48 -9.77 16.26
N GLY A 450 -0.11 -9.82 17.46
CA GLY A 450 -1.07 -10.86 17.79
C GLY A 450 -2.31 -10.86 16.90
N LEU A 451 -2.71 -9.70 16.34
CA LEU A 451 -3.86 -9.59 15.44
C LEU A 451 -3.60 -10.31 14.11
N THR A 452 -2.41 -10.19 13.55
CA THR A 452 -2.02 -10.92 12.33
C THR A 452 -2.13 -12.42 12.52
N PHE A 453 -1.58 -12.95 13.64
CA PHE A 453 -1.68 -14.38 13.94
C PHE A 453 -3.11 -14.84 14.30
N TYR A 454 -3.93 -13.98 14.88
CA TYR A 454 -5.35 -14.26 15.09
C TYR A 454 -6.11 -14.42 13.77
N LYS A 455 -5.91 -13.50 12.81
CA LYS A 455 -6.49 -13.60 11.47
C LYS A 455 -6.05 -14.87 10.75
N LEU A 456 -4.75 -15.20 10.82
CA LEU A 456 -4.23 -16.44 10.25
C LEU A 456 -4.87 -17.67 10.87
N GLY A 457 -5.05 -17.68 12.19
CA GLY A 457 -5.72 -18.76 12.90
C GLY A 457 -7.13 -19.00 12.34
N ILE A 458 -7.92 -17.93 12.19
CA ILE A 458 -9.27 -17.99 11.59
C ILE A 458 -9.20 -18.49 10.13
N GLY A 459 -8.26 -17.98 9.34
CA GLY A 459 -8.12 -18.36 7.94
C GLY A 459 -7.69 -19.83 7.74
N PHE A 460 -7.04 -20.45 8.72
CA PHE A 460 -6.66 -21.87 8.67
C PHE A 460 -7.71 -22.82 9.23
N GLU A 461 -8.63 -22.36 10.09
CA GLU A 461 -9.69 -23.20 10.62
C GLU A 461 -10.48 -23.85 9.49
N HIS A 462 -10.81 -25.11 9.62
CA HIS A 462 -11.58 -25.90 8.65
C HIS A 462 -10.93 -26.13 7.28
N GLN A 463 -9.60 -26.02 7.22
CA GLN A 463 -8.83 -26.36 6.01
C GLN A 463 -8.22 -27.80 6.09
N GLY A 464 -8.87 -28.70 6.78
CA GLY A 464 -8.37 -30.03 7.08
C GLY A 464 -7.39 -30.07 8.26
N ASP A 465 -6.95 -31.27 8.63
CA ASP A 465 -6.09 -31.49 9.83
C ASP A 465 -4.81 -30.65 9.82
N THR A 466 -4.24 -30.41 8.65
CA THR A 466 -3.05 -29.55 8.51
C THR A 466 -3.38 -28.10 8.76
N GLY A 467 -4.53 -27.64 8.28
CA GLY A 467 -5.04 -26.29 8.51
C GLY A 467 -5.32 -26.04 9.99
N ASP A 468 -5.98 -26.98 10.66
CA ASP A 468 -6.28 -26.91 12.10
C ASP A 468 -5.00 -26.90 12.95
N ALA A 469 -3.98 -27.67 12.57
CA ALA A 469 -2.68 -27.61 13.25
C ALA A 469 -1.98 -26.24 13.07
N LEU A 470 -2.13 -25.60 11.92
CA LEU A 470 -1.64 -24.25 11.68
C LEU A 470 -2.47 -23.19 12.42
N ALA A 471 -3.80 -23.39 12.51
CA ALA A 471 -4.69 -22.54 13.30
C ALA A 471 -4.33 -22.55 14.77
N GLU A 472 -4.14 -23.75 15.37
CA GLU A 472 -3.69 -23.89 16.75
C GLU A 472 -2.37 -23.15 16.99
N LYS A 473 -1.39 -23.38 16.12
CA LYS A 473 -0.08 -22.72 16.22
C LYS A 473 -0.20 -21.20 16.10
N SER A 474 -1.05 -20.72 15.22
CA SER A 474 -1.28 -19.28 15.00
C SER A 474 -1.94 -18.64 16.23
N PHE A 475 -2.98 -19.26 16.81
CA PHE A 475 -3.61 -18.76 18.02
C PHE A 475 -2.67 -18.77 19.23
N ARG A 476 -1.80 -19.78 19.35
CA ARG A 476 -0.77 -19.80 20.40
C ARG A 476 0.25 -18.67 20.22
N LEU A 477 0.65 -18.39 18.98
CA LEU A 477 1.52 -17.26 18.65
C LEU A 477 0.85 -15.90 18.94
N ALA A 478 -0.46 -15.79 18.72
CA ALA A 478 -1.22 -14.59 19.04
C ALA A 478 -1.31 -14.32 20.55
N LEU A 479 -1.23 -15.36 21.39
CA LEU A 479 -1.22 -15.26 22.85
C LEU A 479 0.17 -15.10 23.45
N ALA A 480 1.24 -15.13 22.66
CA ALA A 480 2.60 -15.01 23.17
C ALA A 480 2.80 -13.61 23.83
N PRO A 481 3.47 -13.54 25.00
CA PRO A 481 3.58 -12.31 25.79
C PRO A 481 4.22 -11.12 25.06
N ASP A 482 5.08 -11.41 24.10
CA ASP A 482 5.79 -10.42 23.27
C ASP A 482 4.96 -9.90 22.08
N ARG A 483 3.77 -10.46 21.84
CA ARG A 483 2.88 -10.14 20.70
C ARG A 483 1.45 -9.78 21.12
N GLY A 484 1.12 -10.03 22.36
CA GLY A 484 -0.24 -9.96 22.86
C GLY A 484 -0.79 -8.53 22.89
N SER A 485 -1.88 -8.30 22.16
CA SER A 485 -2.80 -7.21 22.42
C SER A 485 -3.83 -7.69 23.45
N SER A 486 -3.93 -7.02 24.60
CA SER A 486 -4.94 -7.32 25.60
C SER A 486 -6.37 -7.25 25.04
N ALA A 487 -6.59 -6.44 24.01
CA ALA A 487 -7.90 -6.26 23.37
C ALA A 487 -8.42 -7.51 22.65
N ILE A 488 -7.54 -8.35 22.09
CA ILE A 488 -7.94 -9.56 21.35
C ILE A 488 -7.70 -10.86 22.13
N ALA A 489 -6.98 -10.80 23.25
CA ALA A 489 -6.56 -12.00 23.99
C ALA A 489 -7.73 -12.93 24.38
N GLU A 490 -8.87 -12.37 24.77
CA GLU A 490 -10.07 -13.16 25.11
C GLU A 490 -10.68 -13.84 23.88
N LYS A 491 -10.69 -13.17 22.72
CA LYS A 491 -11.17 -13.73 21.45
C LYS A 491 -10.27 -14.87 20.98
N VAL A 492 -8.95 -14.68 21.08
CA VAL A 492 -7.96 -15.72 20.74
C VAL A 492 -8.13 -16.94 21.65
N LYS A 493 -8.27 -16.74 22.99
CA LYS A 493 -8.53 -17.84 23.94
C LYS A 493 -9.81 -18.59 23.59
N LEU A 494 -10.86 -17.86 23.21
CA LEU A 494 -12.15 -18.44 22.84
C LEU A 494 -12.02 -19.33 21.61
N ARG A 495 -11.39 -18.84 20.55
CA ARG A 495 -11.16 -19.63 19.32
C ARG A 495 -10.26 -20.83 19.57
N LEU A 496 -9.15 -20.63 20.25
CA LEU A 496 -8.24 -21.74 20.61
C LEU A 496 -8.97 -22.79 21.46
N ALA A 497 -9.79 -22.40 22.42
CA ALA A 497 -10.55 -23.34 23.22
C ALA A 497 -11.54 -24.15 22.36
N GLY A 498 -12.24 -23.50 21.42
CA GLY A 498 -13.11 -24.18 20.45
C GLY A 498 -12.34 -25.21 19.63
N LEU A 499 -11.19 -24.83 19.09
CA LEU A 499 -10.32 -25.72 18.31
C LEU A 499 -9.81 -26.91 19.15
N LEU A 500 -9.40 -26.66 20.40
CA LEU A 500 -8.96 -27.72 21.31
C LEU A 500 -10.08 -28.69 21.68
N ILE A 501 -11.33 -28.22 21.76
CA ILE A 501 -12.50 -29.07 22.04
C ILE A 501 -12.84 -29.90 20.80
N HIS A 502 -13.03 -29.27 19.65
CA HIS A 502 -13.63 -29.92 18.46
C HIS A 502 -12.63 -30.60 17.54
N TRP A 503 -11.34 -30.19 17.57
CA TRP A 503 -10.31 -30.80 16.76
C TRP A 503 -9.40 -31.73 17.57
N SER A 504 -8.59 -31.17 18.51
CA SER A 504 -7.57 -31.98 19.17
C SER A 504 -8.09 -32.86 20.32
N GLY A 505 -9.25 -32.54 20.88
CA GLY A 505 -9.79 -33.19 22.06
C GLY A 505 -8.99 -32.93 23.36
N ASN A 506 -8.26 -31.80 23.42
CA ASN A 506 -7.51 -31.38 24.59
C ASN A 506 -8.40 -30.57 25.57
N PHE A 507 -9.31 -31.29 26.18
CA PHE A 507 -10.35 -30.70 27.04
C PHE A 507 -9.80 -29.98 28.28
N ASP A 508 -8.68 -30.45 28.85
CA ASP A 508 -8.10 -29.86 30.06
C ASP A 508 -7.49 -28.48 29.82
N GLU A 509 -6.86 -28.29 28.67
CA GLU A 509 -6.32 -26.99 28.26
C GLU A 509 -7.46 -26.04 27.86
N ALA A 510 -8.44 -26.51 27.11
CA ALA A 510 -9.62 -25.75 26.76
C ALA A 510 -10.36 -25.21 27.99
N GLU A 511 -10.53 -26.02 29.03
CA GLU A 511 -11.14 -25.60 30.28
C GLU A 511 -10.38 -24.46 30.95
N LYS A 512 -9.02 -24.54 31.00
CA LYS A 512 -8.18 -23.48 31.57
C LYS A 512 -8.29 -22.18 30.76
N LEU A 513 -8.31 -22.26 29.41
CA LEU A 513 -8.46 -21.10 28.57
C LEU A 513 -9.81 -20.41 28.77
N LEU A 514 -10.91 -21.16 28.78
CA LEU A 514 -12.27 -20.63 29.02
C LEU A 514 -12.44 -20.03 30.43
N ALA A 515 -11.84 -20.62 31.43
CA ALA A 515 -11.82 -20.06 32.78
C ALA A 515 -11.06 -18.73 32.88
N GLY A 516 -10.07 -18.51 32.01
CA GLY A 516 -9.29 -17.29 31.95
C GLY A 516 -9.92 -16.17 31.10
N ILE A 517 -11.20 -16.28 30.69
CA ILE A 517 -11.93 -15.26 29.93
C ILE A 517 -12.91 -14.55 30.85
N SER A 518 -12.72 -13.24 31.03
CA SER A 518 -13.62 -12.39 31.84
C SER A 518 -14.88 -11.96 31.08
N GLY A 519 -14.83 -11.96 29.77
CA GLY A 519 -15.91 -11.54 28.89
C GLY A 519 -16.01 -10.03 28.67
N GLY A 520 -15.05 -9.23 29.18
CA GLY A 520 -15.05 -7.77 29.03
C GLY A 520 -14.92 -7.31 27.58
N ASN A 521 -14.08 -8.00 26.82
CA ASN A 521 -13.77 -7.66 25.41
C ASN A 521 -14.53 -8.52 24.39
N LEU A 522 -15.48 -9.35 24.83
CA LEU A 522 -16.29 -10.19 23.97
C LEU A 522 -17.61 -9.52 23.56
N THR A 523 -18.00 -9.71 22.31
CA THR A 523 -19.33 -9.36 21.79
C THR A 523 -20.42 -10.25 22.42
N GLY A 524 -21.69 -9.93 22.20
CA GLY A 524 -22.81 -10.75 22.64
C GLY A 524 -22.75 -12.19 22.12
N ASP A 525 -22.43 -12.35 20.83
CA ASP A 525 -22.32 -13.67 20.21
C ASP A 525 -21.09 -14.45 20.68
N GLU A 526 -19.95 -13.77 20.91
CA GLU A 526 -18.76 -14.41 21.49
C GLU A 526 -18.99 -14.87 22.93
N LYS A 527 -19.72 -14.11 23.75
CA LYS A 527 -20.14 -14.53 25.09
C LYS A 527 -21.08 -15.75 25.05
N ARG A 528 -21.94 -15.78 24.04
CA ARG A 528 -22.81 -16.93 23.80
C ARG A 528 -21.97 -18.15 23.41
N LEU A 529 -21.03 -18.02 22.48
CA LEU A 529 -20.10 -19.08 22.10
C LEU A 529 -19.29 -19.59 23.31
N GLN A 530 -18.79 -18.70 24.17
CA GLN A 530 -18.08 -19.10 25.39
C GLN A 530 -18.93 -20.06 26.27
N ARG A 531 -20.21 -19.76 26.44
CA ARG A 531 -21.12 -20.63 27.23
C ARG A 531 -21.39 -21.94 26.51
N LEU A 532 -21.52 -21.93 25.17
CA LEU A 532 -21.70 -23.16 24.40
C LEU A 532 -20.48 -24.08 24.54
N LEU A 533 -19.26 -23.54 24.42
CA LEU A 533 -18.04 -24.32 24.60
C LEU A 533 -17.87 -24.86 26.03
N GLN A 534 -18.39 -24.13 27.05
CA GLN A 534 -18.48 -24.66 28.44
C GLN A 534 -19.44 -25.85 28.53
N GLY A 535 -20.56 -25.81 27.77
CA GLY A 535 -21.47 -26.94 27.62
C GLY A 535 -20.82 -28.15 26.94
N ASP A 536 -20.03 -27.92 25.89
CA ASP A 536 -19.27 -28.95 25.17
C ASP A 536 -18.26 -29.66 26.08
N LEU A 537 -17.56 -28.90 26.93
CA LEU A 537 -16.67 -29.49 27.94
C LEU A 537 -17.41 -30.37 28.97
N LEU A 538 -18.61 -29.97 29.40
CA LEU A 538 -19.46 -30.81 30.27
C LEU A 538 -19.87 -32.08 29.56
N LEU A 539 -20.21 -31.98 28.28
CA LEU A 539 -20.55 -33.13 27.42
C LEU A 539 -19.36 -34.07 27.29
N ALA A 540 -18.17 -33.54 26.95
CA ALA A 540 -16.92 -34.30 26.87
C ALA A 540 -16.55 -35.05 28.16
N ARG A 541 -17.01 -34.54 29.33
CA ARG A 541 -16.86 -35.17 30.66
C ARG A 541 -18.00 -36.13 30.97
N GLY A 542 -18.91 -36.45 30.07
CA GLY A 542 -20.07 -37.29 30.28
C GLY A 542 -21.13 -36.70 31.20
N LYS A 543 -21.07 -35.38 31.50
CA LYS A 543 -22.03 -34.70 32.39
C LYS A 543 -23.23 -34.21 31.58
N ILE A 544 -23.97 -35.13 30.93
CA ILE A 544 -25.01 -34.89 29.93
C ILE A 544 -26.07 -33.92 30.43
N GLU A 545 -26.63 -34.14 31.62
CA GLU A 545 -27.69 -33.27 32.15
C GLU A 545 -27.19 -31.85 32.53
N ALA A 546 -25.90 -31.71 32.86
CA ALA A 546 -25.30 -30.41 33.10
C ALA A 546 -25.04 -29.67 31.77
N ALA A 547 -24.57 -30.37 30.76
CA ALA A 547 -24.42 -29.83 29.39
C ALA A 547 -25.78 -29.37 28.84
N ARG A 548 -26.81 -30.19 28.97
CA ARG A 548 -28.19 -29.86 28.53
C ARG A 548 -28.69 -28.57 29.20
N ARG A 549 -28.54 -28.46 30.53
CA ARG A 549 -28.91 -27.24 31.26
C ARG A 549 -28.14 -26.02 30.77
N GLN A 550 -26.84 -26.18 30.46
CA GLN A 550 -26.02 -25.10 29.97
C GLN A 550 -26.50 -24.62 28.58
N TYR A 551 -26.79 -25.52 27.68
CA TYR A 551 -27.28 -25.16 26.35
C TYR A 551 -28.66 -24.48 26.39
N LEU A 552 -29.58 -24.98 27.21
CA LEU A 552 -30.88 -24.34 27.41
C LEU A 552 -30.75 -22.94 28.04
N ALA A 553 -29.77 -22.73 28.94
CA ALA A 553 -29.53 -21.43 29.58
C ALA A 553 -28.94 -20.38 28.65
N VAL A 554 -28.35 -20.80 27.54
CA VAL A 554 -27.85 -19.85 26.50
C VAL A 554 -29.00 -19.14 25.79
N GLY A 555 -30.20 -19.72 25.84
CA GLY A 555 -31.44 -19.16 25.34
C GLY A 555 -31.54 -19.21 23.81
N GLN A 556 -32.73 -19.44 23.32
CA GLN A 556 -33.06 -19.16 21.91
C GLN A 556 -33.11 -17.64 21.77
N ARG A 557 -32.55 -17.09 20.70
CA ARG A 557 -32.85 -15.71 20.34
C ARG A 557 -34.38 -15.62 20.22
N ALA A 558 -34.98 -14.71 20.97
CA ALA A 558 -36.42 -14.53 21.01
C ALA A 558 -36.95 -13.98 19.68
N GLY A 559 -36.87 -14.80 18.65
CA GLY A 559 -37.44 -14.58 17.33
C GLY A 559 -38.53 -15.60 17.13
N GLN A 560 -39.75 -15.16 17.11
CA GLN A 560 -40.93 -15.98 16.84
C GLN A 560 -40.80 -16.65 15.48
N GLY A 561 -40.52 -17.94 15.43
CA GLY A 561 -40.46 -18.73 14.22
C GLY A 561 -40.75 -20.22 14.49
N ASN A 562 -41.19 -20.91 13.50
CA ASN A 562 -41.31 -22.37 13.55
C ASN A 562 -39.90 -22.97 13.40
N PHE A 563 -39.20 -23.10 14.55
CA PHE A 563 -37.85 -23.64 14.61
C PHE A 563 -37.77 -25.08 14.06
N ASP A 564 -38.84 -25.90 14.17
CA ASP A 564 -38.83 -27.25 13.67
C ASP A 564 -38.72 -27.29 12.15
N ALA A 565 -39.46 -26.40 11.46
CA ALA A 565 -39.35 -26.29 9.99
C ALA A 565 -38.00 -25.73 9.54
N ALA A 566 -37.49 -24.72 10.26
CA ALA A 566 -36.16 -24.15 10.01
C ALA A 566 -35.05 -25.17 10.25
N ARG A 567 -35.16 -25.97 11.33
CA ARG A 567 -34.28 -27.08 11.65
C ARG A 567 -34.24 -28.10 10.52
N ALA A 568 -35.42 -28.62 10.13
CA ALA A 568 -35.54 -29.63 9.09
C ALA A 568 -34.94 -29.12 7.77
N ALA A 569 -35.29 -27.90 7.36
CA ALA A 569 -34.75 -27.28 6.13
C ALA A 569 -33.21 -27.12 6.16
N ARG A 570 -32.64 -26.78 7.32
CA ARG A 570 -31.17 -26.62 7.47
C ARG A 570 -30.44 -27.96 7.44
N LEU A 571 -30.98 -29.00 8.09
CA LEU A 571 -30.42 -30.34 8.06
C LEU A 571 -30.46 -30.93 6.62
N GLU A 572 -31.58 -30.78 5.93
CA GLU A 572 -31.67 -31.20 4.53
C GLU A 572 -30.73 -30.44 3.60
N SER A 573 -30.61 -29.11 3.82
CA SER A 573 -29.68 -28.29 3.04
C SER A 573 -28.24 -28.72 3.30
N ALA A 574 -27.85 -28.93 4.55
CA ALA A 574 -26.49 -29.38 4.91
C ALA A 574 -26.16 -30.72 4.27
N ASN A 575 -27.09 -31.68 4.32
CA ASN A 575 -26.91 -33.00 3.70
C ASN A 575 -26.65 -32.88 2.18
N ILE A 576 -27.50 -32.12 1.46
CA ILE A 576 -27.36 -31.89 0.00
C ILE A 576 -26.01 -31.18 -0.32
N LEU A 577 -25.60 -30.20 0.47
CA LEU A 577 -24.35 -29.46 0.28
C LEU A 577 -23.13 -30.37 0.49
N ILE A 578 -23.15 -31.24 1.51
CA ILE A 578 -22.12 -32.25 1.73
C ILE A 578 -21.98 -33.17 0.52
N GLU A 579 -23.09 -33.70 0.02
CA GLU A 579 -23.11 -34.59 -1.16
C GLU A 579 -22.55 -33.92 -2.42
N ARG A 580 -22.71 -32.60 -2.54
CA ARG A 580 -22.16 -31.78 -3.64
C ARG A 580 -20.73 -31.32 -3.47
N GLY A 581 -20.12 -31.60 -2.33
CA GLY A 581 -18.78 -31.12 -1.99
C GLY A 581 -18.70 -29.62 -1.70
N GLN A 582 -19.83 -28.98 -1.38
CA GLN A 582 -19.93 -27.57 -1.00
C GLN A 582 -19.78 -27.45 0.53
N PHE A 583 -18.58 -27.75 1.03
CA PHE A 583 -18.35 -27.96 2.47
C PHE A 583 -18.49 -26.68 3.31
N ASP A 584 -18.06 -25.52 2.79
CA ASP A 584 -18.19 -24.23 3.50
C ASP A 584 -19.65 -23.84 3.71
N ASP A 585 -20.50 -24.03 2.69
CA ASP A 585 -21.92 -23.73 2.78
C ASP A 585 -22.64 -24.71 3.73
N ALA A 586 -22.20 -25.98 3.72
CA ALA A 586 -22.71 -27.00 4.63
C ALA A 586 -22.35 -26.64 6.07
N GLN A 587 -21.11 -26.24 6.33
CA GLN A 587 -20.66 -25.81 7.66
C GLN A 587 -21.48 -24.62 8.16
N GLN A 588 -21.71 -23.60 7.32
CA GLN A 588 -22.54 -22.45 7.69
C GLN A 588 -23.97 -22.87 8.09
N ALA A 589 -24.52 -23.86 7.41
CA ALA A 589 -25.87 -24.36 7.73
C ALA A 589 -25.90 -25.06 9.09
N LEU A 590 -24.87 -25.86 9.43
CA LEU A 590 -24.73 -26.54 10.72
C LEU A 590 -24.41 -25.55 11.85
N ASP A 591 -23.51 -24.60 11.64
CA ASP A 591 -23.18 -23.55 12.61
C ASP A 591 -24.43 -22.74 12.99
N TRP A 592 -25.27 -22.42 12.02
CA TRP A 592 -26.54 -21.75 12.28
C TRP A 592 -27.42 -22.57 13.25
N LEU A 593 -27.55 -23.89 13.02
CA LEU A 593 -28.33 -24.78 13.89
C LEU A 593 -27.79 -24.75 15.32
N GLU A 594 -26.48 -24.88 15.48
CA GLU A 594 -25.85 -24.92 16.80
C GLU A 594 -25.92 -23.58 17.54
N MET A 595 -25.91 -22.46 16.82
CA MET A 595 -25.99 -21.12 17.41
C MET A 595 -27.43 -20.68 17.69
N GLU A 596 -28.38 -20.99 16.84
CA GLU A 596 -29.77 -20.57 17.01
C GLU A 596 -30.60 -21.58 17.82
N ILE A 597 -30.25 -22.87 17.77
CA ILE A 597 -30.89 -23.95 18.53
C ILE A 597 -29.80 -24.69 19.31
N PRO A 598 -29.32 -24.15 20.43
CA PRO A 598 -28.17 -24.71 21.15
C PRO A 598 -28.32 -26.19 21.59
N ALA A 599 -29.55 -26.70 21.72
CA ALA A 599 -29.82 -28.12 22.04
C ALA A 599 -29.36 -29.06 20.90
N GLU A 600 -29.21 -28.55 19.66
CA GLU A 600 -28.73 -29.33 18.51
C GLU A 600 -27.30 -29.84 18.69
N ARG A 601 -26.49 -29.24 19.55
CA ARG A 601 -25.17 -29.76 19.94
C ARG A 601 -25.20 -31.14 20.60
N MET A 602 -26.38 -31.57 21.05
CA MET A 602 -26.64 -32.92 21.56
C MET A 602 -27.53 -33.76 20.62
N SER A 603 -27.84 -33.23 19.45
CA SER A 603 -28.66 -33.96 18.46
C SER A 603 -27.78 -34.93 17.65
N LEU A 604 -28.22 -36.18 17.59
CA LEU A 604 -27.54 -37.16 16.71
C LEU A 604 -27.68 -36.83 15.25
N ASP A 605 -28.77 -36.16 14.80
CA ASP A 605 -28.93 -35.74 13.41
C ASP A 605 -27.88 -34.72 13.02
N THR A 606 -27.76 -33.63 13.78
CA THR A 606 -26.78 -32.55 13.54
C THR A 606 -25.35 -33.06 13.68
N GLY A 607 -25.05 -33.79 14.77
CA GLY A 607 -23.69 -34.26 15.03
C GLY A 607 -23.21 -35.29 14.02
N LEU A 608 -24.06 -36.18 13.52
CA LEU A 608 -23.69 -37.15 12.48
C LEU A 608 -23.46 -36.47 11.12
N LEU A 609 -24.26 -35.44 10.77
CA LEU A 609 -24.00 -34.64 9.58
C LEU A 609 -22.68 -33.85 9.67
N GLN A 610 -22.38 -33.30 10.86
CA GLN A 610 -21.09 -32.65 11.10
C GLN A 610 -19.92 -33.62 10.92
N ILE A 611 -20.00 -34.83 11.52
CA ILE A 611 -18.97 -35.88 11.35
C ILE A 611 -18.85 -36.30 9.86
N GLN A 612 -19.98 -36.43 9.15
CA GLN A 612 -19.97 -36.75 7.74
C GLN A 612 -19.29 -35.66 6.89
N LEU A 613 -19.59 -34.39 7.17
CA LEU A 613 -18.94 -33.25 6.55
C LEU A 613 -17.42 -33.31 6.74
N GLU A 614 -16.97 -33.51 7.98
CA GLU A 614 -15.55 -33.56 8.33
C GLU A 614 -14.82 -34.75 7.66
N LEU A 615 -15.45 -35.91 7.57
CA LEU A 615 -14.90 -37.08 6.86
C LEU A 615 -14.77 -36.79 5.34
N GLN A 616 -15.78 -36.21 4.73
CA GLN A 616 -15.77 -35.88 3.30
C GLN A 616 -14.75 -34.76 2.98
N HIS A 617 -14.62 -33.80 3.86
CA HIS A 617 -13.63 -32.71 3.78
C HIS A 617 -12.22 -33.14 4.23
N LYS A 618 -12.04 -34.43 4.66
CA LYS A 618 -10.77 -35.00 5.14
C LYS A 618 -10.24 -34.35 6.43
N GLU A 619 -11.11 -33.79 7.25
CA GLU A 619 -10.81 -33.30 8.60
C GLU A 619 -10.90 -34.46 9.61
N PHE A 620 -10.06 -35.46 9.43
CA PHE A 620 -10.16 -36.73 10.17
C PHE A 620 -10.02 -36.56 11.67
N GLN A 621 -9.20 -35.61 12.12
CA GLN A 621 -9.02 -35.36 13.56
C GLN A 621 -10.27 -34.75 14.18
N ARG A 622 -10.96 -33.82 13.47
CA ARG A 622 -12.28 -33.28 13.89
C ARG A 622 -13.32 -34.37 13.95
N ALA A 623 -13.44 -35.16 12.89
CA ALA A 623 -14.39 -36.28 12.84
C ALA A 623 -14.18 -37.26 14.00
N PHE A 624 -12.93 -37.64 14.28
CA PHE A 624 -12.59 -38.51 15.39
C PHE A 624 -12.96 -37.90 16.75
N THR A 625 -12.71 -36.61 16.94
CA THR A 625 -13.04 -35.91 18.17
C THR A 625 -14.56 -35.70 18.29
N GLY A 626 -15.27 -35.39 17.18
CA GLY A 626 -16.72 -35.33 17.11
C GLY A 626 -17.39 -36.64 17.54
N CYS A 627 -16.86 -37.77 17.05
CA CYS A 627 -17.33 -39.11 17.50
C CYS A 627 -17.17 -39.27 19.03
N ARG A 628 -16.06 -38.83 19.61
CA ARG A 628 -15.85 -38.91 21.08
C ARG A 628 -16.80 -38.01 21.86
N LEU A 629 -17.10 -36.82 21.34
CA LEU A 629 -18.06 -35.89 21.96
C LEU A 629 -19.50 -36.42 21.90
N LEU A 630 -19.87 -37.03 20.79
CA LEU A 630 -21.24 -37.50 20.55
C LEU A 630 -21.51 -38.88 21.12
N SER A 631 -20.46 -39.68 21.38
CA SER A 631 -20.59 -41.06 21.89
C SER A 631 -21.42 -41.17 23.17
N PRO A 632 -21.27 -40.29 24.19
CA PRO A 632 -22.10 -40.36 25.41
C PRO A 632 -23.58 -40.12 25.16
N VAL A 633 -23.94 -39.34 24.12
CA VAL A 633 -25.33 -39.05 23.74
C VAL A 633 -25.94 -40.25 23.02
N ALA A 634 -25.14 -40.96 22.24
CA ALA A 634 -25.55 -42.10 21.46
C ALA A 634 -25.56 -43.44 22.25
N GLU A 635 -25.20 -43.42 23.52
CA GLU A 635 -25.16 -44.62 24.34
C GLU A 635 -26.55 -45.27 24.40
N ASN A 636 -26.65 -46.54 23.95
CA ASN A 636 -27.89 -47.31 23.82
C ASN A 636 -28.84 -46.87 22.71
N GLU A 637 -28.42 -45.95 21.82
CA GLU A 637 -29.18 -45.53 20.65
C GLU A 637 -28.82 -46.38 19.40
N PRO A 638 -29.74 -46.73 18.51
CA PRO A 638 -29.44 -47.48 17.28
C PRO A 638 -28.38 -46.81 16.40
N ARG A 639 -28.32 -45.47 16.41
CA ARG A 639 -27.38 -44.68 15.66
C ARG A 639 -25.94 -44.66 16.19
N GLN A 640 -25.72 -45.30 17.37
CA GLN A 640 -24.36 -45.51 17.87
C GLN A 640 -23.50 -46.30 16.88
N SER A 641 -24.09 -47.16 16.06
CA SER A 641 -23.41 -47.89 14.99
C SER A 641 -22.76 -46.97 13.94
N GLU A 642 -23.40 -45.83 13.63
CA GLU A 642 -22.87 -44.85 12.68
C GLU A 642 -21.64 -44.12 13.26
N ILE A 643 -21.68 -43.77 14.56
CA ILE A 643 -20.55 -43.15 15.30
C ILE A 643 -19.37 -44.11 15.37
N LEU A 644 -19.62 -45.39 15.67
CA LEU A 644 -18.57 -46.40 15.72
C LEU A 644 -17.91 -46.60 14.35
N TYR A 645 -18.70 -46.63 13.27
CA TYR A 645 -18.18 -46.68 11.89
C TYR A 645 -17.29 -45.47 11.58
N ALA A 646 -17.78 -44.26 11.85
CA ALA A 646 -17.02 -43.02 11.64
C ALA A 646 -15.72 -42.99 12.50
N THR A 647 -15.78 -43.55 13.73
CA THR A 647 -14.60 -43.69 14.60
C THR A 647 -13.55 -44.61 13.96
N VAL A 648 -13.98 -45.73 13.35
CA VAL A 648 -13.06 -46.64 12.61
C VAL A 648 -12.42 -45.91 11.45
N GLU A 649 -13.23 -45.24 10.62
CA GLU A 649 -12.75 -44.55 9.42
C GLU A 649 -11.75 -43.46 9.75
N SER A 650 -12.11 -42.53 10.63
CA SER A 650 -11.23 -41.43 11.07
C SER A 650 -10.01 -41.92 11.83
N GLY A 651 -10.19 -42.91 12.70
CA GLY A 651 -9.08 -43.50 13.47
C GLY A 651 -8.02 -44.18 12.60
N LEU A 652 -8.44 -44.91 11.56
CA LEU A 652 -7.52 -45.53 10.60
C LEU A 652 -6.78 -44.45 9.78
N ALA A 653 -7.47 -43.41 9.33
CA ALA A 653 -6.87 -42.29 8.61
C ALA A 653 -5.80 -41.54 9.44
N LEU A 654 -5.99 -41.48 10.75
CA LEU A 654 -5.07 -40.85 11.71
C LEU A 654 -3.97 -41.80 12.23
N GLY A 655 -3.96 -43.07 11.84
CA GLY A 655 -3.05 -44.07 12.38
C GLY A 655 -3.38 -44.49 13.82
N LYS A 656 -4.54 -44.14 14.37
CA LYS A 656 -5.02 -44.54 15.71
C LYS A 656 -5.61 -45.97 15.67
N THR A 657 -4.78 -46.92 15.30
CA THR A 657 -5.21 -48.29 14.99
C THR A 657 -5.88 -49.03 16.14
N ASP A 658 -5.47 -48.76 17.39
CA ASP A 658 -6.05 -49.40 18.57
C ASP A 658 -7.48 -48.90 18.85
N ASP A 659 -7.72 -47.61 18.69
CA ASP A 659 -9.05 -47.03 18.86
C ASP A 659 -9.98 -47.52 17.73
N ALA A 660 -9.50 -47.50 16.48
CA ALA A 660 -10.25 -48.03 15.34
C ALA A 660 -10.59 -49.50 15.50
N ARG A 661 -9.66 -50.32 16.00
CA ARG A 661 -9.90 -51.75 16.25
C ARG A 661 -10.94 -51.97 17.35
N ARG A 662 -10.88 -51.19 18.45
CA ARG A 662 -11.91 -51.28 19.52
C ARG A 662 -13.28 -50.92 19.00
N ALA A 663 -13.37 -49.80 18.24
CA ALA A 663 -14.63 -49.36 17.65
C ALA A 663 -15.19 -50.38 16.64
N LEU A 664 -14.36 -50.98 15.82
CA LEU A 664 -14.79 -52.03 14.85
C LEU A 664 -15.29 -53.26 15.61
N THR A 665 -14.54 -53.71 16.62
CA THR A 665 -14.95 -54.89 17.38
C THR A 665 -16.29 -54.63 18.09
N GLN A 666 -16.49 -53.45 18.65
CA GLN A 666 -17.73 -53.05 19.29
C GLN A 666 -18.88 -52.99 18.26
N LEU A 667 -18.66 -52.33 17.11
CA LEU A 667 -19.64 -52.23 16.04
C LEU A 667 -20.16 -53.62 15.59
N LEU A 668 -19.21 -54.53 15.32
CA LEU A 668 -19.56 -55.87 14.80
C LEU A 668 -20.21 -56.75 15.87
N LYS A 669 -19.90 -56.53 17.17
CA LYS A 669 -20.47 -57.25 18.28
C LYS A 669 -21.87 -56.77 18.67
N ASP A 670 -22.00 -55.44 18.87
CA ASP A 670 -23.19 -54.84 19.48
C ASP A 670 -24.26 -54.49 18.42
N PHE A 671 -23.83 -54.24 17.17
CA PHE A 671 -24.70 -53.83 16.06
C PHE A 671 -24.52 -54.70 14.79
N PRO A 672 -24.49 -56.04 14.86
CA PRO A 672 -24.08 -56.92 13.74
C PRO A 672 -24.92 -56.82 12.52
N TYR A 673 -26.18 -56.34 12.60
CA TYR A 673 -27.17 -56.22 11.53
C TYR A 673 -27.36 -54.77 11.07
N SER A 674 -26.63 -53.83 11.58
CA SER A 674 -26.68 -52.42 11.11
C SER A 674 -26.07 -52.26 9.74
N GLU A 675 -26.51 -51.25 8.98
CA GLU A 675 -25.91 -50.86 7.71
C GLU A 675 -24.44 -50.50 7.89
N ALA A 676 -24.09 -49.82 9.00
CA ALA A 676 -22.74 -49.47 9.34
C ALA A 676 -21.85 -50.72 9.50
N ALA A 677 -22.34 -51.76 10.17
CA ALA A 677 -21.61 -53.03 10.31
C ALA A 677 -21.46 -53.77 8.97
N ALA A 678 -22.47 -53.71 8.09
CA ALA A 678 -22.36 -54.25 6.75
C ALA A 678 -21.27 -53.54 5.93
N LYS A 679 -21.32 -52.22 5.90
CA LYS A 679 -20.27 -51.41 5.25
C LYS A 679 -18.86 -51.64 5.83
N ALA A 680 -18.77 -51.84 7.15
CA ALA A 680 -17.50 -52.08 7.82
C ALA A 680 -16.91 -53.46 7.42
N LYS A 681 -17.72 -54.51 7.34
CA LYS A 681 -17.29 -55.85 6.89
C LYS A 681 -16.80 -55.86 5.43
N ASP A 682 -17.42 -55.04 4.59
CA ASP A 682 -17.01 -54.89 3.18
C ASP A 682 -15.70 -54.10 3.04
N LYS A 683 -15.56 -53.03 3.80
CA LYS A 683 -14.42 -52.14 3.67
C LYS A 683 -13.21 -52.57 4.47
N TRP A 684 -13.41 -53.24 5.62
CA TRP A 684 -12.32 -53.71 6.53
C TRP A 684 -12.58 -55.17 6.93
N PRO A 685 -12.33 -56.13 6.03
CA PRO A 685 -12.65 -57.54 6.20
C PRO A 685 -11.84 -58.22 7.32
#